data_47015560de155614c6684a579b8c59ec
#
_entry.id   47015560de155614c6684a579b8c59ec
#
_cell.length_a   1.000
_cell.length_b   1.000
_cell.length_c   1.000
_cell.angle_alpha   90.00
_cell.angle_beta   90.00
_cell.angle_gamma   90.00
#
_symmetry.space_group_name_H-M   'P 1'
#
loop_
_entity.id
_entity.type
_entity.pdbx_description
1 polymer ?
#
loop_
_entity_poly.entity_id
_entity_poly.type
_entity_poly.pdbx_seq_one_letter_code
_entity_poly.pdbx_strand_id
1 'polypeptide(L)'
;MPERKRRRRRRSGSATSESPLLAPPDSPSAWRDRILQIMADSPEHILSLEILLRRLLSKKDRARRPDAQEAIDRLVLSHEVVRLPDSRLSLPDRLPRLTGRLEANKDGYGFVIDPEGKKDVFVPAHALAGAIDGDTVVCHVAGEDARGRREGVIVGVVAHGRKTFPGLLHRTPEGWFVKPKEAKIRHLFRVEAPPPGTEEGTVVILEVTVYPAPLSDPAAHPQEELPNIPAGRILTVLGADGDPAIDTDLVIASFGFSTAFPEEVEALAHRRAQEVPIAPDKERRDFRSLEIVTIDGDTAKDFDDAISIEEEGDGMVTLGIHIADVSAYVLPGSALDREGFARATSVYFPDRVLPMFPEVLSNGVLSLNPETDRLARSVTARIDREGQVLSWTLDRSVIRSRMRMTYSEVHRALTGEPSPNYLPYENRLHTMWRVASLLRKRRMGKGSLDFDLPEPEIVLDLRGEPVDILRSPRYLSHQLIEEFMLLANTLVATRLRERLGTALFRAHETPTPEKIENLYSFLASLGLPFTKPEVVTPRDLSRILEETKGSPLEHPVHYSVLRSLKQARYDPSPLGHFGLAFPDYTHFTSPIRRYPDLIVHRLLDLATSSGMESLLPGSLSAVAQHCSERERKATEAERMAIDFKKVRFISKHLGESFDGRITGVASFGLFVELSPFFVEGMIPIHMLGRDYYEYREDRHQIRGSRTGRTFSVGDAVRVTVAKVDFQRLRCDFVLEEEAGQLSEEKRPSGRRRSGRREKQGRASSPDEG
;
A
#
# COMPACT_ATOMS: atom_id res chain seq x y z
N MET A 1 21.65 64.72 61.99
CA MET A 1 20.27 65.14 61.84
C MET A 1 20.19 66.35 60.98
N PRO A 2 19.51 66.22 59.78
CA PRO A 2 18.14 66.68 59.59
C PRO A 2 17.27 65.83 58.65
N GLU A 3 16.03 65.83 58.93
CA GLU A 3 14.75 65.71 58.18
C GLU A 3 14.65 65.00 56.85
N ARG A 4 13.89 63.89 56.85
CA ARG A 4 13.29 63.20 55.74
C ARG A 4 12.09 63.94 55.17
N LYS A 5 12.16 64.49 53.92
CA LYS A 5 10.98 64.92 53.13
C LYS A 5 10.50 63.71 52.26
N ARG A 6 9.28 63.19 52.57
CA ARG A 6 8.52 62.23 51.76
C ARG A 6 8.04 62.89 50.46
N ARG A 7 8.54 62.49 49.30
CA ARG A 7 7.97 62.79 47.97
C ARG A 7 6.89 61.72 47.62
N ARG A 8 5.63 62.16 47.57
CA ARG A 8 4.52 61.42 47.00
C ARG A 8 4.74 61.29 45.46
N ARG A 9 4.97 60.10 44.96
CA ARG A 9 4.89 59.79 43.52
C ARG A 9 3.40 59.72 43.13
N ARG A 10 2.94 60.62 42.30
CA ARG A 10 1.70 60.48 41.50
C ARG A 10 1.89 59.36 40.51
N ARG A 11 1.09 58.31 40.62
CA ARG A 11 0.90 57.31 39.53
C ARG A 11 0.03 57.98 38.48
N SER A 12 0.60 58.20 37.29
CA SER A 12 -0.14 58.47 36.05
C SER A 12 -0.82 57.17 35.64
N GLY A 13 -2.14 57.10 35.79
CA GLY A 13 -2.95 56.05 35.22
C GLY A 13 -2.96 56.20 33.72
N SER A 14 -2.45 55.19 32.98
CA SER A 14 -2.75 55.04 31.56
C SER A 14 -4.21 54.61 31.45
N ALA A 15 -5.05 55.52 30.97
CA ALA A 15 -6.42 55.20 30.57
C ALA A 15 -6.36 54.29 29.36
N THR A 16 -6.63 53.00 29.58
CA THR A 16 -7.07 52.12 28.51
C THR A 16 -8.46 52.60 28.10
N SER A 17 -8.58 53.05 26.84
CA SER A 17 -9.86 53.40 26.22
C SER A 17 -10.72 52.14 26.14
N GLU A 18 -11.61 51.94 27.09
CA GLU A 18 -12.72 50.99 26.97
C GLU A 18 -13.67 51.53 25.90
N SER A 19 -13.75 50.89 24.76
CA SER A 19 -14.82 51.12 23.78
C SER A 19 -16.18 50.91 24.43
N PRO A 20 -17.22 51.72 24.14
CA PRO A 20 -18.53 51.59 24.76
C PRO A 20 -19.13 50.23 24.47
N LEU A 21 -19.41 49.45 25.51
CA LEU A 21 -20.12 48.17 25.46
C LEU A 21 -21.52 48.41 24.89
N LEU A 22 -21.74 48.05 23.63
CA LEU A 22 -23.05 48.00 23.00
C LEU A 22 -23.95 46.95 23.69
N ALA A 23 -25.29 47.13 23.64
CA ALA A 23 -26.22 46.12 24.16
C ALA A 23 -25.97 44.74 23.54
N PRO A 24 -26.20 43.63 24.30
CA PRO A 24 -25.98 42.29 23.81
C PRO A 24 -26.89 42.02 22.59
N PRO A 25 -26.41 41.25 21.60
CA PRO A 25 -27.16 40.94 20.37
C PRO A 25 -28.45 40.16 20.64
N ASP A 26 -29.51 40.44 19.88
CA ASP A 26 -30.81 39.79 20.05
C ASP A 26 -31.06 38.65 19.07
N SER A 27 -30.15 38.39 18.12
CA SER A 27 -30.26 37.30 17.12
C SER A 27 -28.97 36.49 17.01
N PRO A 28 -29.03 35.24 16.60
CA PRO A 28 -27.85 34.39 16.37
C PRO A 28 -26.83 35.00 15.40
N SER A 29 -27.30 35.64 14.32
CA SER A 29 -26.43 36.30 13.32
C SER A 29 -25.70 37.51 13.95
N ALA A 30 -26.39 38.28 14.78
CA ALA A 30 -25.79 39.41 15.44
C ALA A 30 -24.76 39.02 16.52
N TRP A 31 -24.92 37.85 17.17
CA TRP A 31 -23.89 37.23 18.02
C TRP A 31 -22.67 36.86 17.23
N ARG A 32 -22.85 36.17 16.07
CA ARG A 32 -21.79 35.79 15.18
C ARG A 32 -20.91 36.98 14.77
N ASP A 33 -21.54 38.02 14.19
CA ASP A 33 -20.83 39.17 13.66
C ASP A 33 -20.05 39.89 14.77
N ARG A 34 -20.65 40.02 15.96
CA ARG A 34 -19.99 40.65 17.08
C ARG A 34 -18.83 39.85 17.66
N ILE A 35 -18.95 38.52 17.74
CA ILE A 35 -17.85 37.65 18.19
C ILE A 35 -16.68 37.77 17.24
N LEU A 36 -16.92 37.62 15.92
CA LEU A 36 -15.89 37.70 14.91
C LEU A 36 -15.21 39.06 14.87
N GLN A 37 -16.00 40.16 15.00
CA GLN A 37 -15.47 41.53 15.09
C GLN A 37 -14.55 41.71 16.30
N ILE A 38 -14.97 41.31 17.47
CA ILE A 38 -14.15 41.42 18.70
C ILE A 38 -12.85 40.61 18.57
N MET A 39 -12.91 39.44 17.95
CA MET A 39 -11.72 38.62 17.71
C MET A 39 -10.79 39.24 16.65
N ALA A 40 -11.37 39.82 15.58
CA ALA A 40 -10.61 40.50 14.55
C ALA A 40 -9.90 41.77 15.02
N ASP A 41 -10.59 42.56 15.83
CA ASP A 41 -10.10 43.84 16.40
C ASP A 41 -9.13 43.63 17.59
N SER A 42 -9.01 42.40 18.09
CA SER A 42 -8.13 42.11 19.21
C SER A 42 -6.66 42.11 18.77
N PRO A 43 -5.79 42.91 19.42
CA PRO A 43 -4.35 42.85 19.20
C PRO A 43 -3.73 41.51 19.65
N GLU A 44 -4.41 40.83 20.56
CA GLU A 44 -4.07 39.47 20.96
C GLU A 44 -4.79 38.48 20.01
N HIS A 45 -4.09 37.89 19.06
CA HIS A 45 -4.67 37.00 18.06
C HIS A 45 -5.31 35.74 18.65
N ILE A 46 -5.06 35.44 19.91
CA ILE A 46 -5.54 34.25 20.63
C ILE A 46 -6.18 34.74 21.95
N LEU A 47 -7.46 34.44 22.13
CA LEU A 47 -8.22 34.86 23.31
C LEU A 47 -8.65 33.68 24.18
N SER A 48 -8.61 33.82 25.50
CA SER A 48 -9.31 32.87 26.37
C SER A 48 -10.82 33.11 26.31
N LEU A 49 -11.60 32.04 26.49
CA LEU A 49 -13.07 32.12 26.51
C LEU A 49 -13.57 33.19 27.53
N GLU A 50 -12.92 33.28 28.69
CA GLU A 50 -13.26 34.27 29.72
C GLU A 50 -13.01 35.73 29.27
N ILE A 51 -11.91 35.98 28.53
CA ILE A 51 -11.62 37.30 27.98
C ILE A 51 -12.64 37.67 26.93
N LEU A 52 -12.97 36.72 26.02
CA LEU A 52 -13.97 36.95 24.98
C LEU A 52 -15.34 37.23 25.60
N LEU A 53 -15.79 36.43 26.54
CA LEU A 53 -17.07 36.66 27.24
C LEU A 53 -17.11 38.00 28.01
N ARG A 54 -16.00 38.44 28.60
CA ARG A 54 -15.90 39.77 29.24
C ARG A 54 -15.99 40.93 28.25
N ARG A 55 -15.51 40.74 27.02
CA ARG A 55 -15.61 41.76 25.96
C ARG A 55 -16.99 41.76 25.29
N LEU A 56 -17.67 40.61 25.27
CA LEU A 56 -19.02 40.46 24.71
C LEU A 56 -20.12 41.01 25.65
N LEU A 57 -19.99 40.83 26.97
CA LEU A 57 -21.03 41.05 27.96
C LEU A 57 -20.65 42.08 28.97
N SER A 58 -21.55 43.06 29.23
CA SER A 58 -21.43 43.98 30.35
C SER A 58 -21.77 43.29 31.67
N LYS A 59 -21.45 43.94 32.81
CA LYS A 59 -21.82 43.43 34.14
C LYS A 59 -23.34 43.23 34.31
N LYS A 60 -24.16 44.00 33.59
CA LYS A 60 -25.64 43.93 33.61
C LYS A 60 -26.17 42.76 32.78
N ASP A 61 -25.41 42.27 31.80
CA ASP A 61 -25.84 41.27 30.82
C ASP A 61 -25.35 39.84 31.15
N ARG A 62 -24.88 39.62 32.39
CA ARG A 62 -24.36 38.32 32.83
C ARG A 62 -25.36 37.16 32.70
N ALA A 63 -26.66 37.45 32.76
CA ALA A 63 -27.70 36.44 32.55
C ALA A 63 -27.70 35.84 31.13
N ARG A 64 -27.14 36.55 30.13
CA ARG A 64 -27.02 36.08 28.73
C ARG A 64 -25.68 35.35 28.43
N ARG A 65 -24.94 34.99 29.46
CA ARG A 65 -23.68 34.21 29.30
C ARG A 65 -23.92 32.84 28.62
N PRO A 66 -25.00 32.12 28.90
CA PRO A 66 -25.29 30.88 28.18
C PRO A 66 -25.48 31.10 26.66
N ASP A 67 -26.22 32.16 26.27
CA ASP A 67 -26.47 32.49 24.86
C ASP A 67 -25.15 32.81 24.10
N ALA A 68 -24.29 33.60 24.74
CA ALA A 68 -22.97 33.95 24.22
C ALA A 68 -22.06 32.70 24.08
N GLN A 69 -22.11 31.82 25.08
CA GLN A 69 -21.36 30.56 25.05
C GLN A 69 -21.84 29.67 23.94
N GLU A 70 -23.15 29.50 23.79
CA GLU A 70 -23.75 28.72 22.72
C GLU A 70 -23.39 29.28 21.34
N ALA A 71 -23.40 30.59 21.16
CA ALA A 71 -22.99 31.24 19.93
C ALA A 71 -21.49 30.99 19.60
N ILE A 72 -20.62 31.02 20.60
CA ILE A 72 -19.20 30.71 20.44
C ILE A 72 -19.03 29.24 20.06
N ASP A 73 -19.74 28.32 20.72
CA ASP A 73 -19.65 26.87 20.43
C ASP A 73 -20.16 26.57 19.03
N ARG A 74 -21.20 27.26 18.52
CA ARG A 74 -21.65 27.19 17.13
C ARG A 74 -20.57 27.65 16.15
N LEU A 75 -19.88 28.78 16.43
CA LEU A 75 -18.81 29.28 15.59
C LEU A 75 -17.58 28.34 15.57
N VAL A 76 -17.37 27.61 16.64
CA VAL A 76 -16.35 26.54 16.67
C VAL A 76 -16.78 25.35 15.82
N LEU A 77 -18.07 24.98 15.86
CA LEU A 77 -18.61 23.91 15.02
C LEU A 77 -18.63 24.25 13.53
N SER A 78 -18.89 25.53 13.18
CA SER A 78 -18.83 26.01 11.79
C SER A 78 -17.42 26.34 11.29
N HIS A 79 -16.40 26.14 12.13
CA HIS A 79 -14.98 26.44 11.86
C HIS A 79 -14.67 27.92 11.57
N GLU A 80 -15.57 28.84 11.91
CA GLU A 80 -15.32 30.27 11.85
C GLU A 80 -14.43 30.75 13.02
N VAL A 81 -14.41 29.99 14.10
CA VAL A 81 -13.48 30.13 15.22
C VAL A 81 -12.81 28.79 15.51
N VAL A 82 -11.51 28.78 15.73
CA VAL A 82 -10.75 27.58 16.07
C VAL A 82 -10.51 27.55 17.59
N ARG A 83 -10.86 26.44 18.22
CA ARG A 83 -10.49 26.17 19.63
C ARG A 83 -9.14 25.47 19.64
N LEU A 84 -8.15 26.07 20.27
CA LEU A 84 -6.79 25.55 20.40
C LEU A 84 -6.72 24.43 21.46
N PRO A 85 -5.67 23.57 21.45
CA PRO A 85 -5.49 22.50 22.44
C PRO A 85 -5.47 22.98 23.90
N ASP A 86 -5.09 24.24 24.16
CA ASP A 86 -5.08 24.88 25.45
C ASP A 86 -6.43 25.60 25.81
N SER A 87 -7.48 25.29 25.07
CA SER A 87 -8.84 25.83 25.21
C SER A 87 -8.98 27.31 24.90
N ARG A 88 -7.96 27.99 24.36
CA ARG A 88 -8.07 29.35 23.83
C ARG A 88 -8.72 29.33 22.44
N LEU A 89 -9.15 30.50 21.97
CA LEU A 89 -9.86 30.69 20.72
C LEU A 89 -9.05 31.57 19.78
N SER A 90 -9.03 31.25 18.50
CA SER A 90 -8.39 32.03 17.45
C SER A 90 -9.25 32.06 16.18
N LEU A 91 -9.04 33.08 15.34
CA LEU A 91 -9.57 33.06 13.97
C LEU A 91 -8.68 32.15 13.09
N PRO A 92 -9.24 31.35 12.17
CA PRO A 92 -8.48 30.46 11.29
C PRO A 92 -7.34 31.18 10.57
N ASP A 93 -7.60 32.34 9.98
CA ASP A 93 -6.62 33.09 9.18
C ASP A 93 -5.40 33.59 9.95
N ARG A 94 -5.41 33.50 11.27
CA ARG A 94 -4.30 33.88 12.14
C ARG A 94 -3.38 32.72 12.51
N LEU A 95 -3.71 31.51 12.07
CA LEU A 95 -2.95 30.29 12.35
C LEU A 95 -2.04 29.91 11.16
N PRO A 96 -0.91 29.25 11.41
CA PRO A 96 -0.06 28.73 10.35
C PRO A 96 -0.85 27.81 9.41
N ARG A 97 -0.66 27.96 8.08
CA ARG A 97 -1.32 27.17 7.06
C ARG A 97 -0.43 26.06 6.58
N LEU A 98 -1.01 24.89 6.37
CA LEU A 98 -0.40 23.74 5.74
C LEU A 98 -1.33 23.26 4.63
N THR A 99 -0.79 23.06 3.43
CA THR A 99 -1.50 22.36 2.36
C THR A 99 -0.90 20.97 2.25
N GLY A 100 -1.72 19.93 2.40
CA GLY A 100 -1.28 18.55 2.38
C GLY A 100 -2.42 17.59 2.05
N ARG A 101 -2.08 16.32 1.90
CA ARG A 101 -3.04 15.25 1.62
C ARG A 101 -3.67 14.77 2.94
N LEU A 102 -4.99 14.63 2.96
CA LEU A 102 -5.72 14.05 4.08
C LEU A 102 -5.67 12.52 4.02
N GLU A 103 -5.22 11.90 5.09
CA GLU A 103 -5.39 10.48 5.38
C GLU A 103 -6.43 10.33 6.50
N ALA A 104 -7.67 9.97 6.11
CA ALA A 104 -8.74 9.76 7.07
C ALA A 104 -8.62 8.41 7.77
N ASN A 105 -9.11 8.35 9.02
CA ASN A 105 -9.21 7.13 9.80
C ASN A 105 -10.68 6.67 9.89
N LYS A 106 -10.89 5.34 10.00
CA LYS A 106 -12.22 4.74 10.19
C LYS A 106 -12.98 5.27 11.42
N ASP A 107 -12.27 5.74 12.45
CA ASP A 107 -12.85 6.29 13.67
C ASP A 107 -13.27 7.76 13.50
N GLY A 108 -13.08 8.34 12.30
CA GLY A 108 -13.60 9.63 11.86
C GLY A 108 -12.64 10.80 12.01
N TYR A 109 -11.45 10.64 12.59
CA TYR A 109 -10.38 11.63 12.55
C TYR A 109 -9.47 11.42 11.34
N GLY A 110 -8.54 12.34 11.09
CA GLY A 110 -7.56 12.20 10.02
C GLY A 110 -6.22 12.83 10.36
N PHE A 111 -5.27 12.66 9.44
CA PHE A 111 -3.97 13.31 9.45
C PHE A 111 -3.77 14.04 8.13
N VAL A 112 -3.31 15.28 8.19
CA VAL A 112 -2.83 16.00 7.00
C VAL A 112 -1.33 15.79 6.92
N ILE A 113 -0.91 15.09 5.86
CA ILE A 113 0.49 14.75 5.60
C ILE A 113 1.24 15.99 5.19
N ASP A 114 2.34 16.28 5.89
CA ASP A 114 3.19 17.43 5.59
C ASP A 114 4.11 17.12 4.40
N PRO A 115 3.96 17.79 3.26
CA PRO A 115 4.77 17.53 2.06
C PRO A 115 6.27 17.83 2.25
N GLU A 116 6.64 18.61 3.28
CA GLU A 116 8.03 18.90 3.61
C GLU A 116 8.66 17.84 4.54
N GLY A 117 7.93 16.77 4.87
CA GLY A 117 8.42 15.68 5.72
C GLY A 117 8.51 16.00 7.21
N LYS A 118 7.86 17.08 7.67
CA LYS A 118 7.67 17.39 9.08
C LYS A 118 6.60 16.47 9.68
N LYS A 119 6.36 16.59 11.01
CA LYS A 119 5.30 15.83 11.68
C LYS A 119 3.93 16.15 11.07
N ASP A 120 3.15 15.13 10.76
CA ASP A 120 1.79 15.26 10.25
C ASP A 120 0.86 15.97 11.25
N VAL A 121 -0.20 16.60 10.72
CA VAL A 121 -1.16 17.33 11.53
C VAL A 121 -2.40 16.48 11.79
N PHE A 122 -2.66 16.16 13.03
CA PHE A 122 -3.89 15.47 13.45
C PHE A 122 -5.10 16.40 13.31
N VAL A 123 -6.17 15.88 12.71
CA VAL A 123 -7.44 16.61 12.54
C VAL A 123 -8.55 15.77 13.17
N PRO A 124 -9.19 16.28 14.24
CA PRO A 124 -10.30 15.56 14.88
C PRO A 124 -11.52 15.49 13.96
N ALA A 125 -12.42 14.54 14.21
CA ALA A 125 -13.57 14.22 13.36
C ALA A 125 -14.46 15.44 13.02
N HIS A 126 -14.67 16.34 13.98
CA HIS A 126 -15.48 17.54 13.80
C HIS A 126 -14.79 18.62 12.98
N ALA A 127 -13.47 18.53 12.77
CA ALA A 127 -12.65 19.52 12.10
C ALA A 127 -12.26 19.12 10.67
N LEU A 128 -12.84 18.03 10.12
CA LEU A 128 -12.59 17.58 8.75
C LEU A 128 -13.28 18.45 7.67
N ALA A 129 -14.25 19.27 8.03
CA ALA A 129 -14.95 20.22 7.14
C ALA A 129 -15.48 19.59 5.85
N GLY A 130 -16.00 18.34 5.91
CA GLY A 130 -16.52 17.62 4.76
C GLY A 130 -15.46 16.99 3.85
N ALA A 131 -14.16 17.17 4.12
CA ALA A 131 -13.11 16.51 3.37
C ALA A 131 -13.17 14.97 3.55
N ILE A 132 -12.86 14.26 2.49
CA ILE A 132 -12.82 12.79 2.47
C ILE A 132 -11.38 12.28 2.29
N ASP A 133 -11.17 10.99 2.56
CA ASP A 133 -9.85 10.34 2.45
C ASP A 133 -9.21 10.57 1.07
N GLY A 134 -7.97 11.05 1.06
CA GLY A 134 -7.20 11.32 -0.14
C GLY A 134 -7.30 12.76 -0.68
N ASP A 135 -8.17 13.60 -0.12
CA ASP A 135 -8.30 15.00 -0.55
C ASP A 135 -7.03 15.80 -0.25
N THR A 136 -6.68 16.73 -1.15
CA THR A 136 -5.70 17.78 -0.87
C THR A 136 -6.41 18.93 -0.20
N VAL A 137 -6.01 19.23 1.04
CA VAL A 137 -6.71 20.17 1.91
C VAL A 137 -5.81 21.30 2.38
N VAL A 138 -6.42 22.43 2.70
CA VAL A 138 -5.79 23.50 3.48
C VAL A 138 -6.15 23.30 4.93
N CYS A 139 -5.14 23.10 5.77
CA CYS A 139 -5.27 22.93 7.21
C CYS A 139 -4.62 24.10 7.95
N HIS A 140 -5.30 24.65 8.95
CA HIS A 140 -4.72 25.59 9.89
C HIS A 140 -4.21 24.81 11.12
N VAL A 141 -2.92 24.98 11.44
CA VAL A 141 -2.29 24.31 12.56
C VAL A 141 -2.58 25.07 13.85
N ALA A 142 -3.40 24.47 14.72
CA ALA A 142 -3.85 25.07 15.96
C ALA A 142 -2.78 25.08 17.08
N GLY A 143 -1.78 24.21 16.99
CA GLY A 143 -0.70 24.06 17.96
C GLY A 143 -0.31 22.61 18.20
N GLU A 144 0.36 22.34 19.31
CA GLU A 144 0.69 20.98 19.74
C GLU A 144 -0.11 20.62 21.01
N ASP A 145 -0.60 19.39 21.07
CA ASP A 145 -1.26 18.85 22.24
C ASP A 145 -0.24 18.52 23.36
N ALA A 146 -0.73 18.11 24.53
CA ALA A 146 0.12 17.75 25.68
C ALA A 146 1.11 16.60 25.41
N ARG A 147 0.94 15.87 24.29
CA ARG A 147 1.82 14.78 23.84
C ARG A 147 2.78 15.22 22.73
N GLY A 148 2.82 16.53 22.39
CA GLY A 148 3.65 17.08 21.32
C GLY A 148 3.19 16.69 19.92
N ARG A 149 1.90 16.36 19.74
CA ARG A 149 1.26 16.06 18.47
C ARG A 149 0.65 17.34 17.91
N ARG A 150 1.00 17.72 16.67
CA ARG A 150 0.39 18.87 15.98
C ARG A 150 -1.09 18.60 15.75
N GLU A 151 -1.94 19.55 16.08
CA GLU A 151 -3.39 19.49 15.88
C GLU A 151 -3.83 20.63 14.96
N GLY A 152 -4.83 20.38 14.10
CA GLY A 152 -5.29 21.36 13.14
C GLY A 152 -6.76 21.21 12.75
N VAL A 153 -7.21 22.16 11.94
CA VAL A 153 -8.59 22.24 11.41
C VAL A 153 -8.51 22.44 9.91
N ILE A 154 -9.22 21.63 9.13
CA ILE A 154 -9.36 21.80 7.68
C ILE A 154 -10.32 22.97 7.44
N VAL A 155 -9.90 23.90 6.57
CA VAL A 155 -10.67 25.09 6.20
C VAL A 155 -11.11 25.09 4.75
N GLY A 156 -10.59 24.16 3.95
CA GLY A 156 -11.00 24.02 2.55
C GLY A 156 -10.34 22.83 1.87
N VAL A 157 -11.00 22.34 0.83
CA VAL A 157 -10.51 21.30 -0.06
C VAL A 157 -9.98 21.97 -1.32
N VAL A 158 -8.70 21.75 -1.64
CA VAL A 158 -8.04 22.28 -2.84
C VAL A 158 -8.35 21.40 -4.05
N ALA A 159 -8.29 20.10 -3.85
CA ALA A 159 -8.58 19.11 -4.88
C ALA A 159 -9.09 17.81 -4.23
N HIS A 160 -10.11 17.21 -4.83
CA HIS A 160 -10.58 15.91 -4.39
C HIS A 160 -9.67 14.81 -4.92
N GLY A 161 -9.20 13.97 -4.01
CA GLY A 161 -8.28 12.87 -4.32
C GLY A 161 -8.95 11.71 -5.07
N ARG A 162 -10.27 11.56 -4.89
CA ARG A 162 -11.04 10.45 -5.46
C ARG A 162 -12.41 10.93 -5.91
N LYS A 163 -12.80 10.49 -7.12
CA LYS A 163 -14.12 10.77 -7.69
C LYS A 163 -15.04 9.55 -7.62
N THR A 164 -14.47 8.35 -7.54
CA THR A 164 -15.21 7.10 -7.60
C THR A 164 -14.83 6.17 -6.47
N PHE A 165 -15.79 5.42 -5.95
CA PHE A 165 -15.56 4.35 -4.97
C PHE A 165 -16.72 3.35 -4.95
N PRO A 166 -16.46 2.10 -4.49
CA PRO A 166 -17.51 1.09 -4.33
C PRO A 166 -18.37 1.38 -3.09
N GLY A 167 -19.66 1.10 -3.19
CA GLY A 167 -20.58 1.24 -2.07
C GLY A 167 -21.77 0.31 -2.16
N LEU A 168 -22.46 0.15 -1.04
CA LEU A 168 -23.70 -0.62 -0.93
C LEU A 168 -24.90 0.28 -1.19
N LEU A 169 -25.79 -0.17 -2.04
CA LEU A 169 -27.04 0.50 -2.35
C LEU A 169 -28.04 0.29 -1.21
N HIS A 170 -28.58 1.38 -0.69
CA HIS A 170 -29.61 1.39 0.36
C HIS A 170 -30.84 2.15 -0.10
N ARG A 171 -32.00 1.67 0.28
CA ARG A 171 -33.28 2.34 0.06
C ARG A 171 -33.80 2.93 1.38
N THR A 172 -34.11 4.22 1.37
CA THR A 172 -34.73 4.93 2.48
C THR A 172 -36.08 5.53 2.04
N PRO A 173 -36.94 6.01 2.95
CA PRO A 173 -38.13 6.77 2.56
C PRO A 173 -37.85 8.01 1.72
N GLU A 174 -36.60 8.57 1.82
CA GLU A 174 -36.16 9.78 1.12
C GLU A 174 -35.56 9.48 -0.26
N GLY A 175 -35.40 8.21 -0.63
CA GLY A 175 -34.87 7.77 -1.92
C GLY A 175 -33.75 6.76 -1.81
N TRP A 176 -32.93 6.70 -2.87
CA TRP A 176 -31.79 5.79 -2.94
C TRP A 176 -30.51 6.47 -2.48
N PHE A 177 -29.70 5.73 -1.72
CA PHE A 177 -28.42 6.16 -1.20
C PHE A 177 -27.38 5.07 -1.41
N VAL A 178 -26.11 5.49 -1.54
CA VAL A 178 -24.96 4.60 -1.55
C VAL A 178 -24.14 4.84 -0.29
N LYS A 179 -23.92 3.76 0.47
CA LYS A 179 -23.00 3.72 1.60
C LYS A 179 -21.65 3.20 1.14
N PRO A 180 -20.59 3.99 1.19
CA PRO A 180 -19.25 3.52 0.82
C PRO A 180 -18.86 2.26 1.60
N LYS A 181 -18.21 1.31 0.93
CA LYS A 181 -17.67 0.12 1.59
C LYS A 181 -16.42 0.44 2.41
N GLU A 182 -15.74 1.51 2.10
CA GLU A 182 -14.58 1.98 2.84
C GLU A 182 -15.02 2.68 4.12
N ALA A 183 -14.63 2.13 5.28
CA ALA A 183 -14.99 2.67 6.58
C ALA A 183 -14.43 4.10 6.84
N LYS A 184 -13.45 4.53 6.07
CA LYS A 184 -12.87 5.88 6.12
C LYS A 184 -13.80 6.95 5.52
N ILE A 185 -14.72 6.57 4.61
CA ILE A 185 -15.70 7.47 4.00
C ILE A 185 -17.04 7.25 4.70
N ARG A 186 -17.42 8.15 5.58
CA ARG A 186 -18.57 7.97 6.50
C ARG A 186 -19.87 8.55 5.99
N HIS A 187 -19.85 9.29 4.89
CA HIS A 187 -21.02 9.97 4.33
C HIS A 187 -21.86 9.00 3.51
N LEU A 188 -23.19 9.17 3.57
CA LEU A 188 -24.11 8.56 2.64
C LEU A 188 -24.29 9.49 1.44
N PHE A 189 -24.28 8.94 0.24
CA PHE A 189 -24.42 9.70 -1.01
C PHE A 189 -25.78 9.43 -1.63
N ARG A 190 -26.55 10.48 -1.84
CA ARG A 190 -27.83 10.38 -2.55
C ARG A 190 -27.55 10.03 -4.02
N VAL A 191 -28.33 9.10 -4.57
CA VAL A 191 -28.26 8.72 -5.98
C VAL A 191 -29.65 8.70 -6.61
N GLU A 192 -29.69 8.80 -7.92
CA GLU A 192 -30.92 8.52 -8.68
C GLU A 192 -31.30 7.06 -8.57
N ALA A 193 -32.52 6.71 -8.98
CA ALA A 193 -32.96 5.32 -8.98
C ALA A 193 -32.00 4.45 -9.80
N PRO A 194 -31.55 3.32 -9.24
CA PRO A 194 -30.67 2.42 -9.96
C PRO A 194 -31.37 1.80 -11.19
N PRO A 195 -30.61 1.17 -12.11
CA PRO A 195 -31.20 0.44 -13.23
C PRO A 195 -32.25 -0.58 -12.78
N PRO A 196 -33.30 -0.83 -13.58
CA PRO A 196 -34.36 -1.80 -13.25
C PRO A 196 -33.76 -3.19 -12.93
N GLY A 197 -34.25 -3.82 -11.85
CA GLY A 197 -33.76 -5.13 -11.40
C GLY A 197 -32.58 -5.05 -10.40
N THR A 198 -32.11 -3.86 -10.02
CA THR A 198 -31.10 -3.71 -8.98
C THR A 198 -31.76 -3.69 -7.60
N GLU A 199 -31.36 -4.59 -6.73
CA GLU A 199 -31.93 -4.73 -5.38
C GLU A 199 -31.12 -3.93 -4.35
N GLU A 200 -31.74 -3.67 -3.18
CA GLU A 200 -31.05 -3.14 -2.01
C GLU A 200 -29.94 -4.10 -1.56
N GLY A 201 -28.80 -3.58 -1.10
CA GLY A 201 -27.64 -4.39 -0.73
C GLY A 201 -26.73 -4.74 -1.91
N THR A 202 -27.11 -4.37 -3.14
CA THR A 202 -26.23 -4.53 -4.30
C THR A 202 -25.03 -3.59 -4.20
N VAL A 203 -23.86 -4.09 -4.58
CA VAL A 203 -22.61 -3.29 -4.68
C VAL A 203 -22.59 -2.53 -5.99
N VAL A 204 -22.34 -1.24 -5.89
CA VAL A 204 -22.25 -0.34 -7.05
C VAL A 204 -20.96 0.48 -7.01
N ILE A 205 -20.48 0.93 -8.17
CA ILE A 205 -19.45 1.96 -8.26
C ILE A 205 -20.15 3.31 -8.35
N LEU A 206 -19.88 4.16 -7.37
CA LEU A 206 -20.40 5.52 -7.29
C LEU A 206 -19.38 6.51 -7.85
N GLU A 207 -19.82 7.46 -8.69
CA GLU A 207 -19.11 8.69 -9.00
C GLU A 207 -19.70 9.84 -8.20
N VAL A 208 -18.87 10.54 -7.42
CA VAL A 208 -19.32 11.70 -6.64
C VAL A 208 -19.58 12.88 -7.54
N THR A 209 -20.79 13.44 -7.46
CA THR A 209 -21.20 14.65 -8.20
C THR A 209 -21.30 15.86 -7.27
N VAL A 210 -21.65 15.63 -5.99
CA VAL A 210 -21.70 16.65 -4.95
C VAL A 210 -20.94 16.12 -3.73
N TYR A 211 -19.86 16.79 -3.39
CA TYR A 211 -19.05 16.42 -2.22
C TYR A 211 -19.68 16.93 -0.91
N PRO A 212 -19.37 16.28 0.24
CA PRO A 212 -19.81 16.77 1.54
C PRO A 212 -19.32 18.20 1.77
N ALA A 213 -20.22 19.09 2.20
CA ALA A 213 -19.87 20.43 2.60
C ALA A 213 -19.61 20.51 4.13
N PRO A 214 -18.86 21.53 4.61
CA PRO A 214 -18.80 21.83 6.03
C PRO A 214 -20.20 22.04 6.59
N LEU A 215 -20.44 21.62 7.84
CA LEU A 215 -21.70 21.87 8.51
C LEU A 215 -21.84 23.41 8.69
N SER A 216 -22.69 24.04 7.89
CA SER A 216 -23.10 25.42 8.09
C SER A 216 -24.11 25.49 9.25
N ASP A 217 -24.03 26.56 10.08
CA ASP A 217 -25.03 26.79 11.12
C ASP A 217 -26.34 27.28 10.43
N PRO A 218 -27.45 26.49 10.46
CA PRO A 218 -28.72 26.90 9.84
C PRO A 218 -29.29 28.19 10.43
N ALA A 219 -28.91 28.54 11.65
CA ALA A 219 -29.35 29.77 12.31
C ALA A 219 -28.53 31.02 11.87
N ALA A 220 -27.30 30.79 11.40
CA ALA A 220 -26.44 31.89 10.87
C ALA A 220 -26.78 32.26 9.42
N HIS A 221 -27.31 31.30 8.66
CA HIS A 221 -27.67 31.46 7.24
C HIS A 221 -29.09 30.94 6.93
N PRO A 222 -30.14 31.62 7.42
CA PRO A 222 -31.54 31.16 7.26
C PRO A 222 -32.03 31.16 5.82
N GLN A 223 -31.26 31.65 4.86
CA GLN A 223 -31.58 31.67 3.42
C GLN A 223 -30.74 30.65 2.61
N GLU A 224 -29.77 29.94 3.23
CA GLU A 224 -29.11 28.85 2.56
C GLU A 224 -30.02 27.63 2.58
N GLU A 225 -30.27 27.10 1.39
CA GLU A 225 -30.98 25.85 1.20
C GLU A 225 -30.37 24.73 2.09
N LEU A 226 -31.21 23.76 2.49
CA LEU A 226 -30.87 22.58 3.29
C LEU A 226 -29.41 22.08 3.09
N PRO A 227 -28.73 21.59 4.15
CA PRO A 227 -27.33 21.16 4.04
C PRO A 227 -27.16 20.29 2.81
N ASN A 228 -26.21 20.67 1.97
CA ASN A 228 -25.95 20.05 0.67
C ASN A 228 -25.71 18.56 0.88
N ILE A 229 -26.75 17.73 0.65
CA ILE A 229 -26.64 16.27 0.85
C ILE A 229 -25.65 15.77 -0.20
N PRO A 230 -24.55 15.10 0.22
CA PRO A 230 -23.63 14.52 -0.73
C PRO A 230 -24.37 13.66 -1.74
N ALA A 231 -24.02 13.81 -3.02
CA ALA A 231 -24.70 13.09 -4.09
C ALA A 231 -23.71 12.48 -5.08
N GLY A 232 -24.20 11.48 -5.79
CA GLY A 232 -23.41 10.83 -6.82
C GLY A 232 -24.26 10.15 -7.87
N ARG A 233 -23.57 9.59 -8.86
CA ARG A 233 -24.16 8.82 -9.95
C ARG A 233 -23.63 7.39 -9.89
N ILE A 234 -24.49 6.40 -10.07
CA ILE A 234 -24.09 5.01 -10.24
C ILE A 234 -23.46 4.86 -11.62
N LEU A 235 -22.16 4.51 -11.66
CA LEU A 235 -21.46 4.21 -12.90
C LEU A 235 -21.66 2.76 -13.33
N THR A 236 -21.57 1.83 -12.39
CA THR A 236 -21.61 0.39 -12.65
C THR A 236 -22.29 -0.33 -11.49
N VAL A 237 -23.10 -1.31 -11.80
CA VAL A 237 -23.64 -2.28 -10.85
C VAL A 237 -22.72 -3.50 -10.89
N LEU A 238 -22.08 -3.84 -9.77
CA LEU A 238 -21.13 -4.97 -9.72
C LEU A 238 -21.84 -6.30 -9.43
N GLY A 239 -22.72 -6.34 -8.44
CA GLY A 239 -23.41 -7.57 -8.04
C GLY A 239 -23.75 -7.60 -6.55
N ALA A 240 -24.11 -8.78 -6.06
CA ALA A 240 -24.46 -8.99 -4.65
C ALA A 240 -23.24 -8.83 -3.74
N ASP A 241 -23.45 -8.27 -2.54
CA ASP A 241 -22.38 -8.20 -1.54
C ASP A 241 -21.96 -9.60 -1.10
N GLY A 242 -20.67 -9.87 -1.14
CA GLY A 242 -20.11 -11.18 -0.82
C GLY A 242 -19.99 -12.14 -2.01
N ASP A 243 -20.37 -11.74 -3.22
CA ASP A 243 -20.10 -12.54 -4.43
C ASP A 243 -18.60 -12.57 -4.71
N PRO A 244 -17.95 -13.75 -4.83
CA PRO A 244 -16.53 -13.86 -5.13
C PRO A 244 -16.12 -13.27 -6.49
N ALA A 245 -17.04 -13.23 -7.44
CA ALA A 245 -16.80 -12.69 -8.78
C ALA A 245 -16.48 -11.19 -8.78
N ILE A 246 -16.99 -10.44 -7.79
CA ILE A 246 -16.77 -8.98 -7.71
C ILE A 246 -15.60 -8.56 -6.80
N ASP A 247 -14.93 -9.50 -6.12
CA ASP A 247 -13.85 -9.14 -5.17
C ASP A 247 -12.76 -8.29 -5.82
N THR A 248 -12.28 -8.71 -7.00
CA THR A 248 -11.26 -7.97 -7.74
C THR A 248 -11.76 -6.61 -8.23
N ASP A 249 -13.01 -6.53 -8.69
CA ASP A 249 -13.61 -5.26 -9.13
C ASP A 249 -13.76 -4.28 -7.96
N LEU A 250 -14.06 -4.77 -6.75
CA LEU A 250 -14.06 -3.97 -5.53
C LEU A 250 -12.68 -3.36 -5.26
N VAL A 251 -11.61 -4.14 -5.38
CA VAL A 251 -10.24 -3.66 -5.18
C VAL A 251 -9.89 -2.63 -6.26
N ILE A 252 -10.15 -2.94 -7.54
CA ILE A 252 -9.91 -2.04 -8.68
C ILE A 252 -10.59 -0.68 -8.43
N ALA A 253 -11.87 -0.70 -8.06
CA ALA A 253 -12.64 0.51 -7.78
C ALA A 253 -12.11 1.26 -6.54
N SER A 254 -11.76 0.53 -5.47
CA SER A 254 -11.21 1.13 -4.23
C SER A 254 -9.89 1.84 -4.47
N PHE A 255 -9.07 1.33 -5.38
CA PHE A 255 -7.81 1.97 -5.77
C PHE A 255 -7.98 2.95 -6.94
N GLY A 256 -9.15 3.02 -7.57
CA GLY A 256 -9.41 3.92 -8.70
C GLY A 256 -8.53 3.61 -9.92
N PHE A 257 -8.33 2.33 -10.22
CA PHE A 257 -7.73 1.91 -11.48
C PHE A 257 -8.76 1.91 -12.60
N SER A 258 -8.32 2.31 -13.80
CA SER A 258 -9.14 2.21 -15.01
C SER A 258 -9.01 0.82 -15.62
N THR A 259 -10.13 0.17 -15.93
CA THR A 259 -10.18 -1.12 -16.60
C THR A 259 -10.17 -1.00 -18.12
N ALA A 260 -10.55 0.17 -18.65
CA ALA A 260 -10.61 0.44 -20.08
C ALA A 260 -9.57 1.49 -20.48
N PHE A 261 -9.23 1.50 -21.75
CA PHE A 261 -8.44 2.56 -22.36
C PHE A 261 -9.35 3.58 -23.05
N PRO A 262 -8.95 4.86 -23.12
CA PRO A 262 -9.64 5.84 -23.95
C PRO A 262 -9.63 5.42 -25.44
N GLU A 263 -10.69 5.74 -26.17
CA GLU A 263 -10.83 5.39 -27.60
C GLU A 263 -9.66 5.92 -28.46
N GLU A 264 -9.17 7.14 -28.17
CA GLU A 264 -7.99 7.72 -28.82
C GLU A 264 -6.74 6.84 -28.64
N VAL A 265 -6.57 6.26 -27.44
CA VAL A 265 -5.43 5.39 -27.11
C VAL A 265 -5.53 4.07 -27.85
N GLU A 266 -6.72 3.44 -27.86
CA GLU A 266 -6.98 2.20 -28.61
C GLU A 266 -6.75 2.38 -30.13
N ALA A 267 -7.33 3.42 -30.70
CA ALA A 267 -7.16 3.76 -32.12
C ALA A 267 -5.69 3.98 -32.48
N LEU A 268 -4.94 4.68 -31.63
CA LEU A 268 -3.51 4.92 -31.86
C LEU A 268 -2.72 3.61 -31.71
N ALA A 269 -3.06 2.73 -30.77
CA ALA A 269 -2.41 1.45 -30.58
C ALA A 269 -2.54 0.58 -31.83
N HIS A 270 -3.75 0.44 -32.36
CA HIS A 270 -4.00 -0.30 -33.62
C HIS A 270 -3.21 0.26 -34.80
N ARG A 271 -3.17 1.58 -34.95
CA ARG A 271 -2.42 2.24 -36.02
C ARG A 271 -0.92 1.99 -35.88
N ARG A 272 -0.34 2.18 -34.68
CA ARG A 272 1.09 1.95 -34.44
C ARG A 272 1.50 0.50 -34.64
N ALA A 273 0.61 -0.46 -34.32
CA ALA A 273 0.86 -1.87 -34.54
C ALA A 273 1.02 -2.21 -36.05
N GLN A 274 0.40 -1.43 -36.94
CA GLN A 274 0.46 -1.66 -38.39
C GLN A 274 1.55 -0.83 -39.08
N GLU A 275 1.81 0.38 -38.61
CA GLU A 275 2.67 1.34 -39.31
C GLU A 275 4.15 1.23 -38.96
N VAL A 276 4.52 0.69 -37.78
CA VAL A 276 5.93 0.58 -37.40
C VAL A 276 6.60 -0.54 -38.19
N PRO A 277 7.61 -0.22 -39.05
CA PRO A 277 8.28 -1.24 -39.85
C PRO A 277 9.15 -2.14 -38.99
N ILE A 278 9.02 -3.44 -39.16
CA ILE A 278 9.83 -4.47 -38.49
C ILE A 278 10.84 -4.98 -39.49
N ALA A 279 11.94 -4.25 -39.68
CA ALA A 279 13.02 -4.62 -40.58
C ALA A 279 14.37 -4.14 -40.03
N PRO A 280 15.45 -4.87 -40.30
CA PRO A 280 16.80 -4.34 -40.05
C PRO A 280 17.06 -3.17 -40.98
N ASP A 281 17.66 -2.12 -40.40
CA ASP A 281 18.13 -0.95 -41.13
C ASP A 281 19.57 -0.59 -40.70
N LYS A 282 20.05 0.59 -41.08
CA LYS A 282 21.41 1.02 -40.68
C LYS A 282 21.57 1.23 -39.18
N GLU A 283 20.47 1.40 -38.44
CA GLU A 283 20.47 1.65 -37.00
C GLU A 283 20.13 0.40 -36.18
N ARG A 284 19.57 -0.67 -36.84
CA ARG A 284 19.14 -1.91 -36.19
C ARG A 284 19.96 -3.10 -36.63
N ARG A 285 20.62 -3.74 -35.70
CA ARG A 285 21.38 -4.95 -35.90
C ARG A 285 20.45 -6.14 -36.10
N ASP A 286 20.78 -7.01 -37.09
CA ASP A 286 20.00 -8.20 -37.35
C ASP A 286 20.49 -9.39 -36.51
N PHE A 287 19.67 -9.85 -35.57
CA PHE A 287 19.93 -11.00 -34.74
C PHE A 287 18.95 -12.18 -35.01
N ARG A 288 18.21 -12.16 -36.11
CA ARG A 288 17.23 -13.20 -36.46
C ARG A 288 17.83 -14.58 -36.72
N SER A 289 19.12 -14.64 -36.96
CA SER A 289 19.85 -15.91 -37.15
C SER A 289 20.23 -16.59 -35.83
N LEU A 290 20.20 -15.86 -34.70
CA LEU A 290 20.52 -16.43 -33.40
C LEU A 290 19.41 -17.35 -32.90
N GLU A 291 19.79 -18.33 -32.11
CA GLU A 291 18.88 -19.22 -31.40
C GLU A 291 18.36 -18.50 -30.10
N ILE A 292 17.38 -17.65 -30.29
CA ILE A 292 16.77 -16.84 -29.24
C ILE A 292 15.53 -17.54 -28.71
N VAL A 293 15.33 -17.57 -27.40
CA VAL A 293 14.15 -18.13 -26.74
C VAL A 293 13.60 -17.16 -25.68
N THR A 294 12.30 -17.21 -25.43
CA THR A 294 11.69 -16.58 -24.24
C THR A 294 11.41 -17.64 -23.19
N ILE A 295 11.49 -17.27 -21.88
CA ILE A 295 11.18 -18.15 -20.74
C ILE A 295 10.30 -17.40 -19.76
N ASP A 296 9.02 -17.75 -19.71
CA ASP A 296 7.99 -16.99 -18.99
C ASP A 296 7.04 -17.91 -18.21
N GLY A 297 6.11 -17.31 -17.45
CA GLY A 297 5.03 -18.04 -16.80
C GLY A 297 4.07 -18.71 -17.79
N ASP A 298 3.39 -19.77 -17.37
CA ASP A 298 2.52 -20.56 -18.24
C ASP A 298 1.40 -19.74 -18.90
N THR A 299 0.88 -18.74 -18.20
CA THR A 299 -0.24 -17.88 -18.63
C THR A 299 0.18 -16.53 -19.21
N ALA A 300 1.49 -16.21 -19.21
CA ALA A 300 2.00 -14.94 -19.73
C ALA A 300 1.77 -14.80 -21.24
N LYS A 301 1.50 -13.57 -21.69
CA LYS A 301 1.30 -13.21 -23.11
C LYS A 301 2.17 -12.03 -23.56
N ASP A 302 2.71 -11.28 -22.62
CA ASP A 302 3.49 -10.05 -22.78
C ASP A 302 4.98 -10.34 -22.51
N PHE A 303 5.63 -11.00 -23.49
CA PHE A 303 7.04 -11.40 -23.37
C PHE A 303 7.95 -10.20 -23.55
N ASP A 304 8.41 -9.62 -22.44
CA ASP A 304 9.30 -8.45 -22.42
C ASP A 304 10.73 -8.79 -22.84
N ASP A 305 11.21 -10.01 -22.51
CA ASP A 305 12.59 -10.42 -22.64
C ASP A 305 12.77 -11.76 -23.35
N ALA A 306 13.86 -11.86 -24.07
CA ALA A 306 14.32 -13.09 -24.72
C ALA A 306 15.84 -13.21 -24.54
N ILE A 307 16.35 -14.42 -24.56
CA ILE A 307 17.76 -14.71 -24.31
C ILE A 307 18.37 -15.58 -25.41
N SER A 308 19.65 -15.38 -25.68
CA SER A 308 20.49 -16.24 -26.49
C SER A 308 21.84 -16.48 -25.84
N ILE A 309 22.48 -17.61 -26.13
CA ILE A 309 23.82 -17.90 -25.64
C ILE A 309 24.60 -18.65 -26.73
N GLU A 310 25.86 -18.25 -26.93
CA GLU A 310 26.82 -18.89 -27.83
C GLU A 310 28.11 -19.16 -27.06
N GLU A 311 28.65 -20.36 -27.19
CA GLU A 311 29.95 -20.74 -26.63
C GLU A 311 31.07 -20.39 -27.59
N GLU A 312 32.08 -19.64 -27.13
CA GLU A 312 33.24 -19.19 -27.91
C GLU A 312 34.46 -20.11 -27.76
N GLY A 313 34.36 -21.16 -26.92
CA GLY A 313 35.50 -22.00 -26.52
C GLY A 313 36.16 -21.52 -25.25
N ASP A 314 37.03 -22.35 -24.67
CA ASP A 314 37.72 -22.08 -23.37
C ASP A 314 36.82 -21.68 -22.21
N GLY A 315 35.52 -22.07 -22.27
CA GLY A 315 34.51 -21.75 -21.28
C GLY A 315 33.98 -20.31 -21.32
N MET A 316 34.41 -19.53 -22.33
CA MET A 316 33.84 -18.20 -22.62
C MET A 316 32.51 -18.34 -23.36
N VAL A 317 31.61 -17.37 -23.09
CA VAL A 317 30.31 -17.32 -23.74
C VAL A 317 29.97 -15.88 -24.17
N THR A 318 29.20 -15.77 -25.23
CA THR A 318 28.47 -14.55 -25.60
C THR A 318 27.01 -14.74 -25.23
N LEU A 319 26.57 -13.97 -24.23
CA LEU A 319 25.19 -13.91 -23.75
C LEU A 319 24.45 -12.74 -24.39
N GLY A 320 23.34 -13.01 -25.08
CA GLY A 320 22.41 -12.00 -25.60
C GLY A 320 21.18 -11.90 -24.68
N ILE A 321 20.84 -10.68 -24.33
CA ILE A 321 19.61 -10.32 -23.57
C ILE A 321 18.88 -9.32 -24.44
N HIS A 322 17.70 -9.70 -24.93
CA HIS A 322 16.94 -8.97 -25.93
C HIS A 322 15.63 -8.49 -25.31
N ILE A 323 15.43 -7.19 -25.21
CA ILE A 323 14.26 -6.57 -24.56
C ILE A 323 13.39 -5.92 -25.62
N ALA A 324 12.09 -6.09 -25.56
CA ALA A 324 11.12 -5.49 -26.45
C ALA A 324 11.33 -3.97 -26.59
N ASP A 325 11.47 -3.45 -27.82
CA ASP A 325 11.70 -2.02 -28.06
C ASP A 325 10.37 -1.24 -28.08
N VAL A 326 9.75 -1.08 -26.91
CA VAL A 326 8.50 -0.34 -26.75
C VAL A 326 8.65 1.10 -27.21
N SER A 327 9.84 1.69 -27.09
CA SER A 327 10.10 3.07 -27.47
C SER A 327 9.94 3.35 -28.97
N ALA A 328 10.01 2.31 -29.81
CA ALA A 328 9.72 2.43 -31.24
C ALA A 328 8.23 2.64 -31.54
N TYR A 329 7.35 2.15 -30.67
CA TYR A 329 5.89 2.21 -30.85
C TYR A 329 5.27 3.34 -30.06
N VAL A 330 5.74 3.61 -28.84
CA VAL A 330 5.21 4.61 -27.92
C VAL A 330 6.10 5.85 -27.97
N LEU A 331 5.70 6.84 -28.80
CA LEU A 331 6.45 8.07 -28.96
C LEU A 331 6.21 9.03 -27.80
N PRO A 332 7.22 9.82 -27.38
CA PRO A 332 7.07 10.82 -26.33
C PRO A 332 5.92 11.80 -26.62
N GLY A 333 5.11 12.10 -25.60
CA GLY A 333 3.97 13.02 -25.69
C GLY A 333 2.76 12.51 -26.47
N SER A 334 2.77 11.31 -27.03
CA SER A 334 1.61 10.70 -27.69
C SER A 334 0.49 10.32 -26.70
N ALA A 335 -0.71 10.02 -27.19
CA ALA A 335 -1.80 9.53 -26.33
C ALA A 335 -1.41 8.24 -25.60
N LEU A 336 -0.71 7.32 -26.28
CA LEU A 336 -0.15 6.11 -25.67
C LEU A 336 0.84 6.43 -24.55
N ASP A 337 1.69 7.43 -24.76
CA ASP A 337 2.68 7.83 -23.77
C ASP A 337 2.02 8.45 -22.52
N ARG A 338 1.04 9.35 -22.74
CA ARG A 338 0.28 9.95 -21.63
C ARG A 338 -0.46 8.89 -20.80
N GLU A 339 -1.09 7.93 -21.47
CA GLU A 339 -1.80 6.83 -20.78
C GLU A 339 -0.83 5.89 -20.07
N GLY A 340 0.28 5.51 -20.74
CA GLY A 340 1.34 4.70 -20.13
C GLY A 340 1.93 5.38 -18.88
N PHE A 341 2.16 6.69 -18.92
CA PHE A 341 2.59 7.47 -17.76
C PHE A 341 1.53 7.49 -16.66
N ALA A 342 0.26 7.74 -17.01
CA ALA A 342 -0.84 7.78 -16.04
C ALA A 342 -1.00 6.44 -15.31
N ARG A 343 -0.87 5.30 -15.99
CA ARG A 343 -0.88 3.96 -15.39
C ARG A 343 0.43 3.63 -14.69
N ALA A 344 1.56 3.97 -15.27
CA ALA A 344 2.95 3.77 -14.87
C ALA A 344 3.40 2.32 -14.73
N THR A 345 2.49 1.39 -14.48
CA THR A 345 2.75 -0.06 -14.39
C THR A 345 1.49 -0.86 -14.70
N SER A 346 1.65 -2.08 -15.21
CA SER A 346 0.59 -3.08 -15.21
C SER A 346 0.29 -3.52 -13.77
N VAL A 347 -0.94 -4.00 -13.51
CA VAL A 347 -1.37 -4.51 -12.20
C VAL A 347 -1.86 -5.94 -12.35
N TYR A 348 -1.34 -6.85 -11.52
CA TYR A 348 -1.57 -8.29 -11.62
C TYR A 348 -2.47 -8.80 -10.49
N PHE A 349 -3.73 -9.06 -10.80
CA PHE A 349 -4.68 -9.66 -9.87
C PHE A 349 -4.73 -11.18 -10.03
N PRO A 350 -5.23 -11.92 -9.04
CA PRO A 350 -5.30 -13.39 -9.12
C PRO A 350 -6.11 -13.93 -10.31
N ASP A 351 -7.07 -13.17 -10.84
CA ASP A 351 -8.00 -13.55 -11.90
C ASP A 351 -7.78 -12.80 -13.22
N ARG A 352 -7.09 -11.65 -13.22
CA ARG A 352 -6.88 -10.82 -14.42
C ARG A 352 -5.70 -9.86 -14.27
N VAL A 353 -5.28 -9.31 -15.41
CA VAL A 353 -4.24 -8.27 -15.49
C VAL A 353 -4.87 -6.97 -16.00
N LEU A 354 -4.51 -5.84 -15.40
CA LEU A 354 -4.75 -4.51 -15.97
C LEU A 354 -3.46 -4.06 -16.66
N PRO A 355 -3.36 -4.14 -17.99
CA PRO A 355 -2.13 -3.85 -18.69
C PRO A 355 -1.85 -2.35 -18.75
N MET A 356 -0.56 -1.97 -18.84
CA MET A 356 -0.12 -0.60 -19.00
C MET A 356 -0.45 -0.05 -20.41
N PHE A 357 -0.41 -0.91 -21.43
CA PHE A 357 -0.77 -0.59 -22.82
C PHE A 357 -1.85 -1.52 -23.34
N PRO A 358 -2.64 -1.11 -24.36
CA PRO A 358 -3.65 -1.97 -25.00
C PRO A 358 -3.06 -3.32 -25.47
N GLU A 359 -3.87 -4.37 -25.39
CA GLU A 359 -3.43 -5.75 -25.68
C GLU A 359 -2.90 -5.95 -27.10
N VAL A 360 -3.40 -5.17 -28.08
CA VAL A 360 -2.87 -5.19 -29.45
C VAL A 360 -1.38 -4.83 -29.51
N LEU A 361 -0.90 -4.03 -28.56
CA LEU A 361 0.52 -3.74 -28.37
C LEU A 361 1.15 -4.73 -27.41
N SER A 362 0.68 -4.81 -26.14
CA SER A 362 1.36 -5.57 -25.09
C SER A 362 1.45 -7.07 -25.37
N ASN A 363 0.38 -7.70 -25.84
CA ASN A 363 0.35 -9.13 -26.19
C ASN A 363 0.66 -9.40 -27.68
N GLY A 364 0.58 -8.33 -28.49
CA GLY A 364 0.73 -8.37 -29.95
C GLY A 364 2.15 -8.04 -30.41
N VAL A 365 2.34 -6.83 -30.95
CA VAL A 365 3.57 -6.45 -31.67
C VAL A 365 4.76 -6.17 -30.77
N LEU A 366 4.54 -5.83 -29.50
CA LEU A 366 5.61 -5.64 -28.51
C LEU A 366 6.11 -6.97 -27.96
N SER A 367 5.19 -7.91 -27.71
CA SER A 367 5.53 -9.22 -27.14
C SER A 367 6.46 -10.01 -28.08
N LEU A 368 7.56 -10.54 -27.53
CA LEU A 368 8.58 -11.26 -28.28
C LEU A 368 8.12 -12.68 -28.64
N ASN A 369 6.93 -12.74 -29.27
CA ASN A 369 6.29 -14.00 -29.70
C ASN A 369 7.20 -14.84 -30.60
N PRO A 370 7.16 -16.18 -30.50
CA PRO A 370 8.00 -17.08 -31.30
C PRO A 370 7.68 -16.99 -32.77
N GLU A 371 8.68 -17.32 -33.60
CA GLU A 371 8.65 -17.39 -35.08
C GLU A 371 8.19 -16.08 -35.76
N THR A 372 8.30 -14.94 -35.07
CA THR A 372 7.90 -13.66 -35.60
C THR A 372 9.01 -12.61 -35.38
N ASP A 373 9.28 -11.81 -36.40
CA ASP A 373 10.23 -10.71 -36.28
C ASP A 373 9.74 -9.66 -35.28
N ARG A 374 10.64 -9.20 -34.41
CA ARG A 374 10.33 -8.21 -33.36
C ARG A 374 11.45 -7.19 -33.23
N LEU A 375 11.06 -5.96 -32.95
CA LEU A 375 12.01 -4.91 -32.60
C LEU A 375 12.45 -5.07 -31.14
N ALA A 376 13.77 -5.07 -30.94
CA ALA A 376 14.34 -5.23 -29.61
C ALA A 376 15.48 -4.24 -29.34
N ARG A 377 15.84 -4.10 -28.08
CA ARG A 377 17.11 -3.56 -27.60
C ARG A 377 17.89 -4.67 -26.97
N SER A 378 19.06 -4.93 -27.53
CA SER A 378 19.86 -6.10 -27.21
C SER A 378 21.13 -5.72 -26.46
N VAL A 379 21.27 -6.24 -25.25
CA VAL A 379 22.54 -6.26 -24.52
C VAL A 379 23.26 -7.54 -24.89
N THR A 380 24.45 -7.43 -25.48
CA THR A 380 25.31 -8.59 -25.79
C THR A 380 26.55 -8.52 -24.91
N ALA A 381 26.73 -9.49 -24.02
CA ALA A 381 27.81 -9.53 -23.05
C ALA A 381 28.71 -10.74 -23.27
N ARG A 382 30.00 -10.51 -23.35
CA ARG A 382 31.03 -11.56 -23.42
C ARG A 382 31.50 -11.86 -22.00
N ILE A 383 31.36 -13.11 -21.57
CA ILE A 383 31.53 -13.54 -20.16
C ILE A 383 32.57 -14.68 -20.15
N ASP A 384 33.52 -14.59 -19.21
CA ASP A 384 34.52 -15.62 -18.99
C ASP A 384 34.01 -16.80 -18.14
N ARG A 385 34.85 -17.81 -17.95
CA ARG A 385 34.55 -19.01 -17.16
C ARG A 385 34.36 -18.74 -15.66
N GLU A 386 34.77 -17.60 -15.15
CA GLU A 386 34.58 -17.13 -13.78
C GLU A 386 33.31 -16.27 -13.62
N GLY A 387 32.57 -16.03 -14.72
CA GLY A 387 31.37 -15.18 -14.71
C GLY A 387 31.68 -13.68 -14.69
N GLN A 388 32.89 -13.27 -15.16
CA GLN A 388 33.22 -11.86 -15.30
C GLN A 388 32.87 -11.36 -16.70
N VAL A 389 32.18 -10.24 -16.80
CA VAL A 389 31.92 -9.54 -18.06
C VAL A 389 33.21 -8.90 -18.55
N LEU A 390 33.68 -9.37 -19.71
CA LEU A 390 34.90 -8.84 -20.35
C LEU A 390 34.60 -7.63 -21.23
N SER A 391 33.51 -7.69 -21.97
CA SER A 391 33.02 -6.60 -22.82
C SER A 391 31.51 -6.75 -23.04
N TRP A 392 30.86 -5.67 -23.43
CA TRP A 392 29.45 -5.70 -23.78
C TRP A 392 29.07 -4.57 -24.74
N THR A 393 27.99 -4.79 -25.48
CA THR A 393 27.37 -3.80 -26.38
C THR A 393 25.88 -3.65 -26.05
N LEU A 394 25.32 -2.53 -26.50
CA LEU A 394 23.89 -2.30 -26.48
C LEU A 394 23.48 -1.78 -27.86
N ASP A 395 22.64 -2.52 -28.52
CA ASP A 395 22.24 -2.29 -29.90
C ASP A 395 20.71 -2.22 -30.00
N ARG A 396 20.19 -1.35 -30.86
CA ARG A 396 18.84 -1.54 -31.41
C ARG A 396 18.90 -2.72 -32.38
N SER A 397 17.91 -3.60 -32.34
CA SER A 397 17.98 -4.85 -33.09
C SER A 397 16.62 -5.28 -33.65
N VAL A 398 16.69 -6.25 -34.58
CA VAL A 398 15.56 -7.08 -34.99
C VAL A 398 15.90 -8.51 -34.60
N ILE A 399 14.99 -9.15 -33.89
CA ILE A 399 15.14 -10.53 -33.42
C ILE A 399 14.00 -11.41 -33.95
N ARG A 400 14.20 -12.72 -33.88
CA ARG A 400 13.15 -13.75 -34.04
C ARG A 400 13.34 -14.82 -32.98
N SER A 401 12.43 -14.88 -32.00
CA SER A 401 12.44 -15.96 -31.02
C SER A 401 12.09 -17.29 -31.71
N ARG A 402 12.82 -18.35 -31.38
CA ARG A 402 12.58 -19.69 -31.91
C ARG A 402 11.54 -20.48 -31.14
N MET A 403 11.43 -20.20 -29.84
CA MET A 403 10.52 -20.93 -28.97
C MET A 403 10.12 -20.08 -27.77
N ARG A 404 8.84 -20.15 -27.45
CA ARG A 404 8.33 -19.72 -26.14
C ARG A 404 8.46 -20.89 -25.18
N MET A 405 9.27 -20.74 -24.14
CA MET A 405 9.47 -21.69 -23.05
C MET A 405 8.74 -21.29 -21.78
N THR A 406 8.46 -22.25 -20.92
CA THR A 406 7.86 -21.99 -19.59
C THR A 406 8.86 -22.26 -18.48
N TYR A 407 8.70 -21.54 -17.35
CA TYR A 407 9.56 -21.76 -16.18
C TYR A 407 9.52 -23.20 -15.67
N SER A 408 8.35 -23.82 -15.67
CA SER A 408 8.14 -25.19 -15.23
C SER A 408 8.89 -26.20 -16.11
N GLU A 409 8.77 -26.11 -17.43
CA GLU A 409 9.41 -27.02 -18.36
C GLU A 409 10.94 -26.82 -18.44
N VAL A 410 11.42 -25.56 -18.39
CA VAL A 410 12.87 -25.31 -18.33
C VAL A 410 13.46 -25.85 -17.03
N HIS A 411 12.74 -25.75 -15.91
CA HIS A 411 13.19 -26.36 -14.66
C HIS A 411 13.31 -27.88 -14.79
N ARG A 412 12.32 -28.57 -15.39
CA ARG A 412 12.38 -30.01 -15.65
C ARG A 412 13.57 -30.37 -16.54
N ALA A 413 13.82 -29.59 -17.59
CA ALA A 413 14.97 -29.82 -18.47
C ALA A 413 16.30 -29.68 -17.70
N LEU A 414 16.42 -28.69 -16.82
CA LEU A 414 17.62 -28.49 -16.00
C LEU A 414 17.80 -29.54 -14.88
N THR A 415 16.73 -30.26 -14.51
CA THR A 415 16.76 -31.33 -13.49
C THR A 415 16.84 -32.73 -14.09
N GLY A 416 17.00 -32.85 -15.43
CA GLY A 416 17.23 -34.13 -16.11
C GLY A 416 15.95 -34.82 -16.62
N GLU A 417 14.82 -34.08 -16.67
CA GLU A 417 13.54 -34.59 -17.19
C GLU A 417 12.97 -33.70 -18.33
N PRO A 418 13.74 -33.46 -19.41
CA PRO A 418 13.26 -32.60 -20.50
C PRO A 418 12.09 -33.25 -21.25
N SER A 419 11.07 -32.43 -21.55
CA SER A 419 10.06 -32.86 -22.52
C SER A 419 10.66 -32.90 -23.94
N PRO A 420 10.07 -33.69 -24.88
CA PRO A 420 10.64 -33.87 -26.23
C PRO A 420 10.95 -32.57 -26.97
N ASN A 421 10.13 -31.55 -26.81
CA ASN A 421 10.31 -30.25 -27.46
C ASN A 421 11.51 -29.46 -26.90
N TYR A 422 11.98 -29.75 -25.70
CA TYR A 422 13.09 -29.08 -25.02
C TYR A 422 14.44 -29.77 -25.24
N LEU A 423 14.44 -31.03 -25.67
CA LEU A 423 15.66 -31.80 -25.96
C LEU A 423 16.67 -31.08 -26.89
N PRO A 424 16.23 -30.41 -27.98
CA PRO A 424 17.17 -29.67 -28.84
C PRO A 424 17.88 -28.50 -28.14
N TYR A 425 17.30 -27.99 -27.05
CA TYR A 425 17.79 -26.83 -26.30
C TYR A 425 18.51 -27.21 -25.01
N GLU A 426 18.52 -28.49 -24.61
CA GLU A 426 19.01 -28.93 -23.30
C GLU A 426 20.44 -28.44 -23.00
N ASN A 427 21.38 -28.64 -23.91
CA ASN A 427 22.76 -28.19 -23.74
C ASN A 427 22.86 -26.67 -23.57
N ARG A 428 22.07 -25.88 -24.33
CA ARG A 428 22.02 -24.42 -24.16
C ARG A 428 21.45 -24.00 -22.83
N LEU A 429 20.37 -24.66 -22.40
CA LEU A 429 19.77 -24.40 -21.09
C LEU A 429 20.76 -24.68 -19.95
N HIS A 430 21.51 -25.77 -20.04
CA HIS A 430 22.58 -26.06 -19.06
C HIS A 430 23.71 -25.04 -19.13
N THR A 431 24.12 -24.55 -20.30
CA THR A 431 25.11 -23.49 -20.44
C THR A 431 24.58 -22.16 -19.83
N MET A 432 23.32 -21.79 -20.11
CA MET A 432 22.65 -20.64 -19.50
C MET A 432 22.63 -20.76 -17.99
N TRP A 433 22.23 -21.92 -17.45
CA TRP A 433 22.21 -22.16 -16.00
C TRP A 433 23.60 -22.07 -15.36
N ARG A 434 24.64 -22.63 -16.02
CA ARG A 434 26.03 -22.50 -15.58
C ARG A 434 26.43 -21.03 -15.45
N VAL A 435 26.16 -20.22 -16.47
CA VAL A 435 26.49 -18.79 -16.48
C VAL A 435 25.69 -18.05 -15.41
N ALA A 436 24.38 -18.26 -15.30
CA ALA A 436 23.53 -17.67 -14.28
C ALA A 436 24.03 -18.00 -12.86
N SER A 437 24.43 -19.26 -12.63
CA SER A 437 24.99 -19.70 -11.35
C SER A 437 26.32 -18.99 -11.01
N LEU A 438 27.17 -18.74 -11.99
CA LEU A 438 28.42 -17.97 -11.80
C LEU A 438 28.11 -16.51 -11.46
N LEU A 439 27.19 -15.86 -12.19
CA LEU A 439 26.75 -14.50 -11.92
C LEU A 439 26.17 -14.39 -10.50
N ARG A 440 25.28 -15.31 -10.12
CA ARG A 440 24.71 -15.37 -8.79
C ARG A 440 25.76 -15.54 -7.70
N LYS A 441 26.71 -16.48 -7.88
CA LYS A 441 27.81 -16.67 -6.92
C LYS A 441 28.61 -15.40 -6.71
N ARG A 442 28.92 -14.65 -7.79
CA ARG A 442 29.62 -13.36 -7.68
C ARG A 442 28.80 -12.30 -6.95
N ARG A 443 27.50 -12.22 -7.24
CA ARG A 443 26.58 -11.28 -6.60
C ARG A 443 26.43 -11.57 -5.10
N MET A 444 26.20 -12.83 -4.74
CA MET A 444 26.12 -13.27 -3.33
C MET A 444 27.44 -13.02 -2.59
N GLY A 445 28.57 -13.26 -3.23
CA GLY A 445 29.89 -12.95 -2.68
C GLY A 445 30.12 -11.46 -2.39
N LYS A 446 29.36 -10.54 -3.03
CA LYS A 446 29.37 -9.11 -2.71
C LYS A 446 28.41 -8.75 -1.55
N GLY A 447 27.60 -9.71 -1.07
CA GLY A 447 26.67 -9.54 0.04
C GLY A 447 25.23 -9.21 -0.38
N SER A 448 24.83 -9.52 -1.63
CA SER A 448 23.44 -9.40 -2.04
C SER A 448 22.53 -10.22 -1.13
N LEU A 449 21.39 -9.66 -0.76
CA LEU A 449 20.38 -10.35 0.05
C LEU A 449 19.57 -11.32 -0.82
N ASP A 450 19.35 -12.52 -0.32
CA ASP A 450 18.48 -13.52 -0.93
C ASP A 450 17.42 -13.98 0.08
N PHE A 451 16.19 -13.60 -0.17
CA PHE A 451 15.05 -13.99 0.65
C PHE A 451 14.34 -15.17 0.01
N ASP A 452 14.19 -16.26 0.76
CA ASP A 452 13.36 -17.41 0.38
C ASP A 452 12.05 -17.38 1.17
N LEU A 453 11.26 -16.32 0.92
CA LEU A 453 9.94 -16.18 1.52
C LEU A 453 8.91 -16.88 0.63
N PRO A 454 8.04 -17.72 1.19
CA PRO A 454 7.01 -18.39 0.41
C PRO A 454 5.98 -17.37 -0.10
N GLU A 455 5.66 -17.45 -1.38
CA GLU A 455 4.59 -16.67 -1.99
C GLU A 455 3.36 -17.56 -2.20
N PRO A 456 2.16 -17.10 -1.85
CA PRO A 456 0.93 -17.84 -2.07
C PRO A 456 0.48 -17.74 -3.53
N GLU A 457 0.14 -18.86 -4.13
CA GLU A 457 -0.56 -18.95 -5.39
C GLU A 457 -2.02 -19.33 -5.15
N ILE A 458 -2.94 -18.45 -5.52
CA ILE A 458 -4.38 -18.65 -5.29
C ILE A 458 -4.96 -19.42 -6.49
N VAL A 459 -5.47 -20.62 -6.24
CA VAL A 459 -6.19 -21.40 -7.25
C VAL A 459 -7.67 -21.02 -7.23
N LEU A 460 -8.17 -20.49 -8.34
CA LEU A 460 -9.56 -20.05 -8.48
C LEU A 460 -10.36 -21.00 -9.35
N ASP A 461 -11.66 -21.15 -9.05
CA ASP A 461 -12.62 -21.76 -9.96
C ASP A 461 -13.12 -20.75 -11.02
N LEU A 462 -14.00 -21.20 -11.91
CA LEU A 462 -14.57 -20.38 -12.98
C LEU A 462 -15.45 -19.21 -12.50
N ARG A 463 -15.82 -19.20 -11.21
CA ARG A 463 -16.58 -18.11 -10.58
C ARG A 463 -15.71 -17.15 -9.79
N GLY A 464 -14.38 -17.33 -9.83
CA GLY A 464 -13.43 -16.56 -9.05
C GLY A 464 -13.40 -16.93 -7.56
N GLU A 465 -14.01 -18.07 -7.18
CA GLU A 465 -13.97 -18.59 -5.82
C GLU A 465 -12.64 -19.31 -5.56
N PRO A 466 -11.91 -19.00 -4.47
CA PRO A 466 -10.69 -19.71 -4.14
C PRO A 466 -10.99 -21.15 -3.71
N VAL A 467 -10.36 -22.10 -4.40
CA VAL A 467 -10.51 -23.56 -4.15
C VAL A 467 -9.29 -24.12 -3.43
N ASP A 468 -8.12 -23.50 -3.61
CA ASP A 468 -6.90 -23.88 -2.91
C ASP A 468 -5.92 -22.69 -2.82
N ILE A 469 -4.96 -22.79 -1.90
CA ILE A 469 -3.83 -21.84 -1.77
C ILE A 469 -2.56 -22.66 -1.71
N LEU A 470 -1.76 -22.59 -2.77
CA LEU A 470 -0.53 -23.34 -2.94
C LEU A 470 0.69 -22.46 -2.64
N ARG A 471 1.81 -23.09 -2.36
CA ARG A 471 3.11 -22.41 -2.36
C ARG A 471 3.57 -22.26 -3.80
N SER A 472 3.80 -21.03 -4.24
CA SER A 472 4.41 -20.75 -5.54
C SER A 472 5.80 -21.38 -5.62
N PRO A 473 6.08 -22.21 -6.63
CA PRO A 473 7.37 -22.89 -6.74
C PRO A 473 8.47 -21.92 -7.17
N ARG A 474 9.61 -21.99 -6.51
CA ARG A 474 10.81 -21.24 -6.91
C ARG A 474 11.71 -22.12 -7.80
N TYR A 475 11.49 -22.06 -9.11
CA TYR A 475 12.23 -22.87 -10.09
C TYR A 475 13.66 -22.34 -10.33
N LEU A 476 14.58 -23.22 -10.80
CA LEU A 476 15.91 -22.83 -11.26
C LEU A 476 15.85 -21.86 -12.45
N SER A 477 14.85 -22.03 -13.30
CA SER A 477 14.56 -21.17 -14.43
C SER A 477 14.22 -19.73 -14.04
N HIS A 478 13.53 -19.51 -12.92
CA HIS A 478 13.31 -18.16 -12.37
C HIS A 478 14.65 -17.49 -12.00
N GLN A 479 15.53 -18.22 -11.32
CA GLN A 479 16.85 -17.72 -10.94
C GLN A 479 17.72 -17.44 -12.16
N LEU A 480 17.62 -18.27 -13.21
CA LEU A 480 18.33 -18.09 -14.47
C LEU A 480 17.97 -16.73 -15.11
N ILE A 481 16.69 -16.48 -15.32
CA ILE A 481 16.20 -15.22 -15.92
C ILE A 481 16.51 -14.05 -15.02
N GLU A 482 16.28 -14.16 -13.69
CA GLU A 482 16.60 -13.11 -12.72
C GLU A 482 18.05 -12.62 -12.87
N GLU A 483 19.02 -13.52 -12.89
CA GLU A 483 20.44 -13.13 -12.97
C GLU A 483 20.78 -12.45 -14.30
N PHE A 484 20.19 -12.86 -15.41
CA PHE A 484 20.41 -12.20 -16.70
C PHE A 484 19.76 -10.81 -16.75
N MET A 485 18.55 -10.66 -16.19
CA MET A 485 17.88 -9.37 -16.09
C MET A 485 18.65 -8.41 -15.14
N LEU A 486 19.15 -8.91 -14.02
CA LEU A 486 19.99 -8.15 -13.10
C LEU A 486 21.28 -7.68 -13.78
N LEU A 487 21.90 -8.52 -14.59
CA LEU A 487 23.09 -8.16 -15.37
C LEU A 487 22.78 -7.03 -16.35
N ALA A 488 21.76 -7.16 -17.19
CA ALA A 488 21.37 -6.14 -18.15
C ALA A 488 21.03 -4.80 -17.47
N ASN A 489 20.22 -4.84 -16.40
CA ASN A 489 19.84 -3.67 -15.62
C ASN A 489 21.07 -2.94 -15.04
N THR A 490 22.06 -3.67 -14.52
CA THR A 490 23.28 -3.11 -13.95
C THR A 490 24.17 -2.47 -15.02
N LEU A 491 24.39 -3.17 -16.16
CA LEU A 491 25.21 -2.65 -17.26
C LEU A 491 24.62 -1.36 -17.84
N VAL A 492 23.30 -1.34 -18.04
CA VAL A 492 22.57 -0.16 -18.54
C VAL A 492 22.63 0.99 -17.53
N ALA A 493 22.45 0.72 -16.23
CA ALA A 493 22.54 1.74 -15.19
C ALA A 493 23.93 2.41 -15.18
N THR A 494 25.00 1.61 -15.22
CA THR A 494 26.39 2.12 -15.26
C THR A 494 26.60 2.98 -16.49
N ARG A 495 26.15 2.55 -17.67
CA ARG A 495 26.26 3.35 -18.91
C ARG A 495 25.53 4.67 -18.83
N LEU A 496 24.31 4.71 -18.29
CA LEU A 496 23.54 5.94 -18.13
C LEU A 496 24.22 6.90 -17.14
N ARG A 497 24.73 6.39 -16.02
CA ARG A 497 25.48 7.19 -15.05
C ARG A 497 26.73 7.81 -15.70
N GLU A 498 27.50 7.02 -16.45
CA GLU A 498 28.74 7.49 -17.11
C GLU A 498 28.49 8.49 -18.21
N ARG A 499 27.41 8.34 -18.98
CA ARG A 499 27.10 9.23 -20.13
C ARG A 499 26.32 10.48 -19.75
N LEU A 500 25.32 10.34 -18.88
CA LEU A 500 24.37 11.40 -18.58
C LEU A 500 24.52 11.98 -17.16
N GLY A 501 25.16 11.23 -16.25
CA GLY A 501 25.28 11.60 -14.83
C GLY A 501 23.98 11.42 -14.03
N THR A 502 22.83 11.39 -14.72
CA THR A 502 21.50 11.22 -14.15
C THR A 502 20.64 10.33 -15.04
N ALA A 503 19.73 9.58 -14.45
CA ALA A 503 18.76 8.73 -15.16
C ALA A 503 17.65 8.33 -14.19
N LEU A 504 16.74 7.45 -14.60
CA LEU A 504 15.74 6.91 -13.70
C LEU A 504 16.29 5.65 -13.02
N PHE A 505 17.05 5.84 -11.92
CA PHE A 505 17.66 4.73 -11.17
C PHE A 505 16.64 4.07 -10.23
N ARG A 506 16.84 2.78 -9.96
CA ARG A 506 16.14 2.04 -8.92
C ARG A 506 16.97 2.09 -7.64
N ALA A 507 16.68 3.05 -6.79
CA ALA A 507 17.39 3.30 -5.56
C ALA A 507 16.82 2.47 -4.40
N HIS A 508 17.72 1.80 -3.66
CA HIS A 508 17.40 1.14 -2.40
C HIS A 508 18.43 1.58 -1.36
N GLU A 509 18.04 2.56 -0.55
CA GLU A 509 18.93 3.16 0.42
C GLU A 509 19.22 2.23 1.60
N THR A 510 20.25 2.55 2.36
CA THR A 510 20.58 1.87 3.61
C THR A 510 19.45 1.97 4.63
N PRO A 511 19.21 0.93 5.45
CA PRO A 511 18.27 0.97 6.55
C PRO A 511 18.55 2.12 7.53
N THR A 512 17.51 2.62 8.20
CA THR A 512 17.72 3.65 9.24
C THR A 512 18.38 3.04 10.48
N PRO A 513 19.19 3.83 11.22
CA PRO A 513 19.85 3.34 12.46
C PRO A 513 18.85 2.73 13.47
N GLU A 514 17.67 3.34 13.61
CA GLU A 514 16.60 2.86 14.49
C GLU A 514 16.10 1.46 14.09
N LYS A 515 15.83 1.24 12.80
CA LYS A 515 15.39 -0.07 12.31
C LYS A 515 16.45 -1.16 12.50
N ILE A 516 17.71 -0.80 12.34
CA ILE A 516 18.84 -1.70 12.59
C ILE A 516 18.95 -2.03 14.07
N GLU A 517 18.80 -1.04 14.96
CA GLU A 517 18.80 -1.29 16.42
C GLU A 517 17.69 -2.27 16.81
N ASN A 518 16.48 -2.03 16.29
CA ASN A 518 15.34 -2.93 16.54
C ASN A 518 15.58 -4.35 16.01
N LEU A 519 16.21 -4.48 14.82
CA LEU A 519 16.56 -5.80 14.27
C LEU A 519 17.56 -6.55 15.19
N TYR A 520 18.66 -5.91 15.58
CA TYR A 520 19.64 -6.57 16.42
C TYR A 520 19.11 -6.86 17.84
N SER A 521 18.27 -6.01 18.38
CA SER A 521 17.54 -6.28 19.64
C SER A 521 16.63 -7.49 19.50
N PHE A 522 15.92 -7.63 18.39
CA PHE A 522 15.09 -8.80 18.08
C PHE A 522 15.95 -10.07 17.97
N LEU A 523 17.07 -10.07 17.24
CA LEU A 523 17.96 -11.22 17.13
C LEU A 523 18.51 -11.64 18.49
N ALA A 524 18.91 -10.68 19.32
CA ALA A 524 19.37 -10.94 20.69
C ALA A 524 18.27 -11.56 21.56
N SER A 525 17.01 -11.13 21.41
CA SER A 525 15.87 -11.69 22.12
C SER A 525 15.61 -13.17 21.77
N LEU A 526 15.97 -13.58 20.55
CA LEU A 526 15.91 -14.97 20.09
C LEU A 526 17.14 -15.80 20.50
N GLY A 527 18.10 -15.20 21.20
CA GLY A 527 19.35 -15.85 21.61
C GLY A 527 20.36 -16.04 20.47
N LEU A 528 20.20 -15.32 19.36
CA LEU A 528 21.11 -15.43 18.22
C LEU A 528 22.36 -14.55 18.45
N PRO A 529 23.60 -15.07 18.22
CA PRO A 529 24.85 -14.42 18.62
C PRO A 529 25.35 -13.39 17.58
N PHE A 530 24.47 -12.55 17.03
CA PHE A 530 24.85 -11.51 16.09
C PHE A 530 25.19 -10.20 16.81
N THR A 531 26.38 -9.71 16.58
CA THR A 531 26.83 -8.40 17.11
C THR A 531 26.64 -7.33 16.06
N LYS A 532 26.00 -6.22 16.42
CA LYS A 532 25.78 -5.07 15.53
C LYS A 532 27.10 -4.39 15.20
N PRO A 533 27.49 -4.27 13.91
CA PRO A 533 28.64 -3.48 13.52
C PRO A 533 28.34 -1.97 13.60
N GLU A 534 29.39 -1.13 13.60
CA GLU A 534 29.25 0.33 13.59
C GLU A 534 28.48 0.81 12.34
N VAL A 535 28.84 0.25 11.18
CA VAL A 535 28.14 0.50 9.90
C VAL A 535 27.68 -0.84 9.35
N VAL A 536 26.36 -1.00 9.23
CA VAL A 536 25.76 -2.21 8.69
C VAL A 536 25.87 -2.22 7.17
N THR A 537 26.42 -3.28 6.63
CA THR A 537 26.56 -3.54 5.20
C THR A 537 25.56 -4.61 4.73
N PRO A 538 25.29 -4.72 3.42
CA PRO A 538 24.48 -5.82 2.89
C PRO A 538 25.02 -7.20 3.28
N ARG A 539 26.36 -7.36 3.36
CA ARG A 539 27.01 -8.62 3.75
C ARG A 539 26.70 -9.04 5.19
N ASP A 540 26.55 -8.09 6.11
CA ASP A 540 26.19 -8.40 7.50
C ASP A 540 24.77 -8.97 7.58
N LEU A 541 23.83 -8.42 6.82
CA LEU A 541 22.46 -8.93 6.74
C LEU A 541 22.39 -10.26 5.97
N SER A 542 23.16 -10.41 4.87
CA SER A 542 23.25 -11.69 4.13
C SER A 542 23.73 -12.81 5.03
N ARG A 543 24.74 -12.55 5.89
CA ARG A 543 25.21 -13.54 6.87
C ARG A 543 24.11 -13.98 7.85
N ILE A 544 23.29 -13.04 8.35
CA ILE A 544 22.14 -13.36 9.22
C ILE A 544 21.18 -14.31 8.50
N LEU A 545 20.84 -14.01 7.23
CA LEU A 545 19.94 -14.84 6.43
C LEU A 545 20.52 -16.25 6.21
N GLU A 546 21.81 -16.35 5.86
CA GLU A 546 22.48 -17.62 5.61
C GLU A 546 22.58 -18.49 6.87
N GLU A 547 22.97 -17.91 8.02
CA GLU A 547 23.16 -18.66 9.28
C GLU A 547 21.84 -19.12 9.91
N THR A 548 20.71 -18.48 9.57
CA THR A 548 19.38 -18.86 10.06
C THR A 548 18.61 -19.79 9.12
N LYS A 549 19.11 -20.01 7.90
CA LYS A 549 18.49 -20.84 6.89
C LYS A 549 18.31 -22.28 7.35
N GLY A 550 17.15 -22.89 7.08
CA GLY A 550 16.78 -24.23 7.49
C GLY A 550 16.46 -24.40 8.99
N SER A 551 16.56 -23.32 9.77
CA SER A 551 16.17 -23.35 11.20
C SER A 551 14.69 -23.01 11.39
N PRO A 552 14.08 -23.32 12.55
CA PRO A 552 12.73 -22.87 12.90
C PRO A 552 12.58 -21.33 12.93
N LEU A 553 13.70 -20.61 13.05
CA LEU A 553 13.76 -19.15 13.10
C LEU A 553 13.96 -18.51 11.72
N GLU A 554 14.13 -19.27 10.65
CA GLU A 554 14.35 -18.76 9.30
C GLU A 554 13.29 -17.73 8.90
N HIS A 555 12.02 -18.13 8.89
CA HIS A 555 10.93 -17.25 8.45
C HIS A 555 10.83 -15.95 9.27
N PRO A 556 10.74 -15.98 10.62
CA PRO A 556 10.64 -14.75 11.41
C PRO A 556 11.89 -13.86 11.33
N VAL A 557 13.10 -14.42 11.21
CA VAL A 557 14.32 -13.65 11.07
C VAL A 557 14.38 -13.02 9.68
N HIS A 558 14.11 -13.77 8.60
CA HIS A 558 14.09 -13.25 7.23
C HIS A 558 13.06 -12.13 7.08
N TYR A 559 11.86 -12.31 7.65
CA TYR A 559 10.83 -11.28 7.66
C TYR A 559 11.23 -10.03 8.45
N SER A 560 11.89 -10.19 9.61
CA SER A 560 12.41 -9.06 10.39
C SER A 560 13.52 -8.30 9.66
N VAL A 561 14.44 -9.01 9.00
CA VAL A 561 15.46 -8.39 8.14
C VAL A 561 14.78 -7.60 7.01
N LEU A 562 13.81 -8.19 6.29
CA LEU A 562 13.07 -7.51 5.22
C LEU A 562 12.39 -6.24 5.72
N ARG A 563 11.71 -6.29 6.87
CA ARG A 563 11.04 -5.12 7.48
C ARG A 563 12.00 -4.03 7.95
N SER A 564 13.25 -4.38 8.25
CA SER A 564 14.27 -3.40 8.62
C SER A 564 14.73 -2.57 7.42
N LEU A 565 14.59 -3.11 6.20
CA LEU A 565 14.99 -2.41 4.98
C LEU A 565 14.07 -1.21 4.68
N LYS A 566 14.59 -0.28 3.88
CA LYS A 566 13.76 0.74 3.24
C LYS A 566 13.08 0.15 2.01
N GLN A 567 11.99 0.75 1.58
CA GLN A 567 11.39 0.40 0.30
C GLN A 567 12.20 1.00 -0.85
N ALA A 568 12.44 0.21 -1.89
CA ALA A 568 13.07 0.71 -3.10
C ALA A 568 12.15 1.69 -3.84
N ARG A 569 12.73 2.73 -4.46
CA ARG A 569 12.01 3.75 -5.22
C ARG A 569 12.78 4.14 -6.49
N TYR A 570 12.12 4.81 -7.39
CA TYR A 570 12.80 5.47 -8.50
C TYR A 570 13.38 6.80 -8.04
N ASP A 571 14.60 7.12 -8.48
CA ASP A 571 15.31 8.35 -8.12
C ASP A 571 16.19 8.81 -9.29
N PRO A 572 16.29 10.11 -9.58
CA PRO A 572 17.18 10.61 -10.62
C PRO A 572 18.67 10.49 -10.29
N SER A 573 19.01 10.25 -9.01
CA SER A 573 20.38 10.14 -8.52
C SER A 573 20.82 8.68 -8.37
N PRO A 574 22.08 8.34 -8.68
CA PRO A 574 22.60 6.97 -8.54
C PRO A 574 22.93 6.66 -7.06
N LEU A 575 21.93 6.43 -6.24
CA LEU A 575 22.07 6.16 -4.79
C LEU A 575 22.44 4.69 -4.50
N GLY A 576 22.55 3.85 -5.52
CA GLY A 576 22.81 2.42 -5.39
C GLY A 576 21.60 1.61 -4.92
N HIS A 577 21.79 0.30 -4.86
CA HIS A 577 20.74 -0.64 -4.42
C HIS A 577 21.28 -1.54 -3.31
N PHE A 578 20.98 -1.17 -2.05
CA PHE A 578 21.52 -1.85 -0.86
C PHE A 578 21.22 -3.36 -0.86
N GLY A 579 19.97 -3.77 -1.07
CA GLY A 579 19.60 -5.19 -1.01
C GLY A 579 20.27 -6.06 -2.08
N LEU A 580 20.58 -5.51 -3.26
CA LEU A 580 21.30 -6.21 -4.34
C LEU A 580 22.82 -6.03 -4.27
N ALA A 581 23.31 -5.18 -3.37
CA ALA A 581 24.72 -4.79 -3.27
C ALA A 581 25.30 -4.25 -4.60
N PHE A 582 24.49 -3.49 -5.36
CA PHE A 582 24.88 -2.85 -6.60
C PHE A 582 25.12 -1.36 -6.40
N PRO A 583 26.23 -0.79 -6.91
CA PRO A 583 26.46 0.65 -6.86
C PRO A 583 25.53 1.43 -7.81
N ASP A 584 25.19 0.84 -8.96
CA ASP A 584 24.30 1.39 -9.96
C ASP A 584 23.25 0.35 -10.32
N TYR A 585 22.00 0.75 -10.31
CA TYR A 585 20.90 -0.15 -10.71
C TYR A 585 19.74 0.65 -11.30
N THR A 586 19.17 0.14 -12.37
CA THR A 586 17.94 0.66 -12.98
C THR A 586 17.05 -0.47 -13.45
N HIS A 587 15.84 -0.17 -13.81
CA HIS A 587 14.95 -1.10 -14.52
C HIS A 587 15.00 -0.79 -16.02
N PHE A 588 15.31 -1.81 -16.82
CA PHE A 588 15.44 -1.72 -18.28
C PHE A 588 14.69 -2.85 -18.97
N THR A 589 14.47 -3.97 -18.29
CA THR A 589 14.14 -5.26 -18.88
C THR A 589 12.65 -5.55 -19.03
N SER A 590 11.73 -4.64 -18.61
CA SER A 590 10.29 -4.89 -18.74
C SER A 590 9.49 -3.64 -19.16
N PRO A 591 9.75 -3.07 -20.35
CA PRO A 591 9.12 -1.82 -20.80
C PRO A 591 7.65 -1.98 -21.22
N ILE A 592 7.15 -3.20 -21.47
CA ILE A 592 5.73 -3.46 -21.78
C ILE A 592 4.87 -3.19 -20.55
N ARG A 593 5.38 -3.53 -19.35
CA ARG A 593 4.62 -3.47 -18.11
C ARG A 593 5.14 -2.45 -17.07
N ARG A 594 6.29 -1.76 -17.31
CA ARG A 594 6.83 -0.71 -16.44
C ARG A 594 7.23 0.52 -17.25
N TYR A 595 6.61 1.65 -16.95
CA TYR A 595 6.91 2.92 -17.61
C TYR A 595 8.34 3.44 -17.37
N PRO A 596 8.95 3.25 -16.17
CA PRO A 596 10.36 3.60 -15.95
C PRO A 596 11.31 2.96 -16.95
N ASP A 597 11.09 1.71 -17.33
CA ASP A 597 11.90 0.98 -18.31
C ASP A 597 11.81 1.66 -19.69
N LEU A 598 10.61 2.08 -20.11
CA LEU A 598 10.43 2.85 -21.34
C LEU A 598 11.21 4.17 -21.31
N ILE A 599 11.19 4.88 -20.18
CA ILE A 599 12.01 6.09 -20.02
C ILE A 599 13.50 5.77 -20.12
N VAL A 600 13.97 4.71 -19.48
CA VAL A 600 15.36 4.25 -19.60
C VAL A 600 15.73 3.96 -21.06
N HIS A 601 14.86 3.27 -21.81
CA HIS A 601 15.07 3.04 -23.24
C HIS A 601 15.25 4.33 -24.03
N ARG A 602 14.44 5.35 -23.78
CA ARG A 602 14.56 6.65 -24.45
C ARG A 602 15.83 7.39 -24.08
N LEU A 603 16.22 7.35 -22.80
CA LEU A 603 17.45 8.00 -22.32
C LEU A 603 18.73 7.39 -22.93
N LEU A 604 18.72 6.10 -23.25
CA LEU A 604 19.84 5.43 -23.90
C LEU A 604 20.18 5.97 -25.30
N ASP A 605 19.23 6.59 -25.98
CA ASP A 605 19.43 7.18 -27.31
C ASP A 605 20.10 8.56 -27.25
N LEU A 606 20.17 9.16 -26.07
CA LEU A 606 20.82 10.46 -25.88
C LEU A 606 22.35 10.32 -25.82
N ALA A 607 23.05 11.20 -26.53
CA ALA A 607 24.51 11.30 -26.44
C ALA A 607 24.96 12.08 -25.19
N THR A 608 24.15 13.05 -24.77
CA THR A 608 24.35 13.90 -23.59
C THR A 608 23.02 14.13 -22.89
N SER A 609 23.04 14.76 -21.72
CA SER A 609 21.81 15.14 -20.99
C SER A 609 20.97 16.22 -21.71
N SER A 610 21.52 16.88 -22.74
CA SER A 610 20.78 17.84 -23.56
C SER A 610 19.66 17.14 -24.33
N GLY A 611 18.44 17.72 -24.26
CA GLY A 611 17.24 17.14 -24.90
C GLY A 611 16.48 16.11 -24.06
N MET A 612 16.92 15.79 -22.84
CA MET A 612 16.24 14.87 -21.95
C MET A 612 14.78 15.29 -21.69
N GLU A 613 14.54 16.57 -21.48
CA GLU A 613 13.19 17.11 -21.17
C GLU A 613 12.18 16.83 -22.26
N SER A 614 12.61 16.78 -23.53
CA SER A 614 11.71 16.47 -24.67
C SER A 614 11.24 15.01 -24.70
N LEU A 615 11.89 14.13 -23.96
CA LEU A 615 11.57 12.70 -23.89
C LEU A 615 10.71 12.33 -22.68
N LEU A 616 10.48 13.29 -21.78
CA LEU A 616 9.83 13.06 -20.48
C LEU A 616 8.48 13.80 -20.41
N PRO A 617 7.48 13.22 -19.72
CA PRO A 617 6.21 13.91 -19.45
C PRO A 617 6.31 15.00 -18.36
N GLY A 618 7.50 15.30 -17.86
CA GLY A 618 7.80 16.29 -16.84
C GLY A 618 9.26 16.23 -16.42
N SER A 619 9.63 16.84 -15.29
CA SER A 619 10.98 16.67 -14.76
C SER A 619 11.26 15.22 -14.37
N LEU A 620 12.52 14.79 -14.47
CA LEU A 620 12.91 13.41 -14.12
C LEU A 620 12.53 13.05 -12.66
N SER A 621 12.62 14.03 -11.73
CA SER A 621 12.19 13.84 -10.34
C SER A 621 10.68 13.63 -10.22
N ALA A 622 9.87 14.38 -10.97
CA ALA A 622 8.41 14.20 -10.97
C ALA A 622 8.02 12.85 -11.56
N VAL A 623 8.68 12.40 -12.63
CA VAL A 623 8.47 11.05 -13.20
C VAL A 623 8.86 9.98 -12.22
N ALA A 624 10.01 10.11 -11.53
CA ALA A 624 10.47 9.16 -10.52
C ALA A 624 9.47 9.03 -9.36
N GLN A 625 9.00 10.16 -8.84
CA GLN A 625 8.01 10.19 -7.77
C GLN A 625 6.70 9.54 -8.20
N HIS A 626 6.13 9.95 -9.35
CA HIS A 626 4.89 9.41 -9.88
C HIS A 626 4.97 7.89 -10.07
N CYS A 627 6.01 7.39 -10.73
CA CYS A 627 6.17 5.96 -10.95
C CYS A 627 6.30 5.18 -9.63
N SER A 628 7.01 5.72 -8.64
CA SER A 628 7.14 5.08 -7.32
C SER A 628 5.81 5.05 -6.56
N GLU A 629 5.00 6.11 -6.66
CA GLU A 629 3.66 6.15 -6.05
C GLU A 629 2.69 5.17 -6.71
N ARG A 630 2.72 5.11 -8.06
CA ARG A 630 1.87 4.19 -8.82
C ARG A 630 2.24 2.73 -8.57
N GLU A 631 3.53 2.41 -8.48
CA GLU A 631 4.01 1.07 -8.14
C GLU A 631 3.54 0.63 -6.75
N ARG A 632 3.71 1.48 -5.73
CA ARG A 632 3.19 1.18 -4.38
C ARG A 632 1.70 0.92 -4.38
N LYS A 633 0.95 1.76 -5.09
CA LYS A 633 -0.51 1.62 -5.21
C LYS A 633 -0.90 0.31 -5.90
N ALA A 634 -0.18 -0.10 -6.94
CA ALA A 634 -0.39 -1.38 -7.62
C ALA A 634 -0.11 -2.56 -6.67
N THR A 635 1.03 -2.55 -6.00
CA THR A 635 1.40 -3.61 -5.03
C THR A 635 0.41 -3.72 -3.87
N GLU A 636 -0.09 -2.59 -3.34
CA GLU A 636 -1.12 -2.60 -2.29
C GLU A 636 -2.45 -3.21 -2.80
N ALA A 637 -2.84 -2.90 -4.04
CA ALA A 637 -4.05 -3.46 -4.63
C ALA A 637 -3.92 -4.97 -4.90
N GLU A 638 -2.81 -5.41 -5.46
CA GLU A 638 -2.50 -6.83 -5.69
C GLU A 638 -2.54 -7.61 -4.37
N ARG A 639 -1.89 -7.07 -3.32
CA ARG A 639 -1.91 -7.67 -1.99
C ARG A 639 -3.32 -7.72 -1.41
N MET A 640 -4.08 -6.64 -1.51
CA MET A 640 -5.46 -6.61 -1.02
C MET A 640 -6.34 -7.65 -1.72
N ALA A 641 -6.19 -7.84 -3.03
CA ALA A 641 -6.94 -8.86 -3.77
C ALA A 641 -6.57 -10.29 -3.32
N ILE A 642 -5.29 -10.55 -3.07
CA ILE A 642 -4.81 -11.82 -2.51
C ILE A 642 -5.40 -12.02 -1.10
N ASP A 643 -5.36 -11.00 -0.24
CA ASP A 643 -5.90 -11.07 1.12
C ASP A 643 -7.42 -11.31 1.12
N PHE A 644 -8.18 -10.71 0.18
CA PHE A 644 -9.61 -11.03 -0.02
C PHE A 644 -9.81 -12.51 -0.31
N LYS A 645 -9.05 -13.06 -1.24
CA LYS A 645 -9.17 -14.49 -1.60
C LYS A 645 -8.74 -15.41 -0.45
N LYS A 646 -7.67 -15.06 0.29
CA LYS A 646 -7.25 -15.79 1.49
C LYS A 646 -8.33 -15.82 2.57
N VAL A 647 -8.90 -14.66 2.88
CA VAL A 647 -9.97 -14.54 3.89
C VAL A 647 -11.22 -15.30 3.47
N ARG A 648 -11.56 -15.28 2.18
CA ARG A 648 -12.68 -16.04 1.62
C ARG A 648 -12.42 -17.56 1.72
N PHE A 649 -11.23 -18.01 1.36
CA PHE A 649 -10.84 -19.41 1.47
C PHE A 649 -10.98 -19.90 2.92
N ILE A 650 -10.36 -19.20 3.88
CA ILE A 650 -10.36 -19.62 5.27
C ILE A 650 -11.76 -19.52 5.92
N SER A 651 -12.67 -18.70 5.38
CA SER A 651 -14.04 -18.62 5.89
C SER A 651 -14.84 -19.91 5.72
N LYS A 652 -14.44 -20.77 4.78
CA LYS A 652 -15.05 -22.10 4.57
C LYS A 652 -14.60 -23.10 5.63
N HIS A 653 -13.52 -22.79 6.33
CA HIS A 653 -12.88 -23.65 7.34
C HIS A 653 -13.13 -23.18 8.77
N LEU A 654 -14.24 -22.43 9.01
CA LEU A 654 -14.64 -22.01 10.36
C LEU A 654 -14.84 -23.23 11.28
N GLY A 655 -14.18 -23.23 12.43
CA GLY A 655 -14.22 -24.33 13.40
C GLY A 655 -13.23 -25.46 13.14
N GLU A 656 -12.50 -25.43 12.05
CA GLU A 656 -11.44 -26.41 11.75
C GLU A 656 -10.10 -25.99 12.39
N SER A 657 -9.27 -26.98 12.71
CA SER A 657 -7.97 -26.78 13.37
C SER A 657 -6.81 -27.05 12.41
N PHE A 658 -5.82 -26.16 12.42
CA PHE A 658 -4.64 -26.22 11.56
C PHE A 658 -3.36 -26.03 12.37
N ASP A 659 -2.27 -26.58 11.86
CA ASP A 659 -0.94 -26.28 12.35
C ASP A 659 -0.51 -24.90 11.84
N GLY A 660 0.07 -24.10 12.72
CA GLY A 660 0.56 -22.77 12.43
C GLY A 660 1.84 -22.45 13.17
N ARG A 661 2.42 -21.32 12.83
CA ARG A 661 3.63 -20.78 13.45
C ARG A 661 3.41 -19.35 13.90
N ILE A 662 3.89 -19.00 15.08
CA ILE A 662 3.82 -17.62 15.57
C ILE A 662 4.79 -16.77 14.74
N THR A 663 4.24 -15.81 13.99
CA THR A 663 4.99 -14.85 13.16
C THR A 663 5.27 -13.54 13.88
N GLY A 664 4.44 -13.22 14.88
CA GLY A 664 4.58 -11.98 15.64
C GLY A 664 3.95 -12.06 17.03
N VAL A 665 4.49 -11.27 17.96
CA VAL A 665 4.01 -11.14 19.33
C VAL A 665 3.84 -9.68 19.68
N ALA A 666 2.64 -9.30 20.13
CA ALA A 666 2.30 -7.93 20.53
C ALA A 666 1.59 -7.92 21.89
N SER A 667 1.49 -6.75 22.52
CA SER A 667 0.83 -6.61 23.83
C SER A 667 -0.66 -7.03 23.84
N PHE A 668 -1.28 -7.07 22.65
CA PHE A 668 -2.71 -7.42 22.50
C PHE A 668 -2.95 -8.86 21.99
N GLY A 669 -1.90 -9.61 21.60
CA GLY A 669 -2.03 -11.00 21.16
C GLY A 669 -0.88 -11.54 20.31
N LEU A 670 -1.10 -12.72 19.73
CA LEU A 670 -0.17 -13.42 18.86
C LEU A 670 -0.64 -13.34 17.41
N PHE A 671 0.29 -13.14 16.49
CA PHE A 671 0.06 -13.35 15.07
C PHE A 671 0.52 -14.76 14.72
N VAL A 672 -0.33 -15.50 14.03
CA VAL A 672 -0.07 -16.88 13.64
C VAL A 672 -0.35 -17.05 12.16
N GLU A 673 0.62 -17.57 11.43
CA GLU A 673 0.45 -17.99 10.04
C GLU A 673 0.14 -19.50 9.98
N LEU A 674 -0.90 -19.87 9.26
CA LEU A 674 -1.27 -21.25 9.02
C LEU A 674 -0.31 -21.86 8.00
N SER A 675 0.37 -22.94 8.38
CA SER A 675 1.42 -23.56 7.56
C SER A 675 0.96 -24.03 6.18
N PRO A 676 -0.26 -24.60 5.98
CA PRO A 676 -0.68 -25.08 4.66
C PRO A 676 -1.06 -23.96 3.68
N PHE A 677 -1.57 -22.80 4.19
CA PHE A 677 -2.29 -21.82 3.35
C PHE A 677 -1.69 -20.42 3.38
N PHE A 678 -0.62 -20.18 4.13
CA PHE A 678 0.00 -18.85 4.26
C PHE A 678 -1.01 -17.75 4.66
N VAL A 679 -2.03 -18.12 5.43
CA VAL A 679 -3.04 -17.21 5.97
C VAL A 679 -2.62 -16.79 7.37
N GLU A 680 -2.40 -15.49 7.56
CA GLU A 680 -2.11 -14.93 8.88
C GLU A 680 -3.40 -14.56 9.61
N GLY A 681 -3.48 -14.90 10.89
CA GLY A 681 -4.56 -14.50 11.78
C GLY A 681 -4.04 -14.14 13.16
N MET A 682 -4.92 -13.67 14.02
CA MET A 682 -4.56 -13.21 15.37
C MET A 682 -5.23 -14.07 16.43
N ILE A 683 -4.46 -14.42 17.48
CA ILE A 683 -5.00 -14.92 18.74
C ILE A 683 -4.98 -13.75 19.73
N PRO A 684 -6.13 -13.17 20.10
CA PRO A 684 -6.17 -12.13 21.11
C PRO A 684 -5.64 -12.62 22.46
N ILE A 685 -4.94 -11.76 23.20
CA ILE A 685 -4.29 -12.13 24.47
C ILE A 685 -5.26 -12.76 25.49
N HIS A 686 -6.52 -12.30 25.49
CA HIS A 686 -7.56 -12.84 26.38
C HIS A 686 -8.07 -14.23 25.97
N MET A 687 -7.69 -14.72 24.76
CA MET A 687 -8.02 -16.04 24.23
C MET A 687 -6.87 -17.06 24.34
N LEU A 688 -5.76 -16.69 24.99
CA LEU A 688 -4.62 -17.58 25.20
C LEU A 688 -4.83 -18.60 26.34
N GLY A 689 -5.95 -18.50 27.09
CA GLY A 689 -6.33 -19.41 28.16
C GLY A 689 -6.60 -18.68 29.48
N ARG A 690 -6.85 -19.49 30.56
CA ARG A 690 -7.24 -18.97 31.88
C ARG A 690 -6.05 -18.55 32.75
N ASP A 691 -5.16 -17.75 32.17
CA ASP A 691 -4.03 -17.16 32.90
C ASP A 691 -3.99 -15.65 32.67
N TYR A 692 -3.25 -14.94 33.50
CA TYR A 692 -2.91 -13.55 33.25
C TYR A 692 -1.63 -13.53 32.41
N TYR A 693 -1.73 -13.07 31.17
CA TYR A 693 -0.64 -13.04 30.22
C TYR A 693 -0.02 -11.66 30.16
N GLU A 694 1.31 -11.62 30.23
CA GLU A 694 2.12 -10.42 30.26
C GLU A 694 3.03 -10.38 29.04
N TYR A 695 2.99 -9.27 28.29
CA TYR A 695 3.88 -9.04 27.16
C TYR A 695 5.24 -8.57 27.67
N ARG A 696 6.29 -9.25 27.26
CA ARG A 696 7.68 -8.90 27.51
C ARG A 696 8.32 -8.36 26.25
N GLU A 697 8.40 -7.05 26.16
CA GLU A 697 8.91 -6.35 24.98
C GLU A 697 10.39 -6.69 24.72
N ASP A 698 11.20 -6.78 25.79
CA ASP A 698 12.63 -7.13 25.74
C ASP A 698 12.93 -8.51 25.14
N ARG A 699 11.93 -9.41 25.13
CA ARG A 699 12.06 -10.79 24.65
C ARG A 699 11.10 -11.14 23.52
N HIS A 700 10.30 -10.22 23.07
CA HIS A 700 9.21 -10.46 22.09
C HIS A 700 8.39 -11.72 22.44
N GLN A 701 7.97 -11.83 23.71
CA GLN A 701 7.26 -12.98 24.29
C GLN A 701 6.02 -12.57 25.04
N ILE A 702 5.02 -13.44 25.04
CA ILE A 702 3.91 -13.40 25.99
C ILE A 702 4.12 -14.52 27.00
N ARG A 703 4.05 -14.21 28.31
CA ARG A 703 4.22 -15.19 29.37
C ARG A 703 3.03 -15.18 30.33
N GLY A 704 2.52 -16.38 30.64
CA GLY A 704 1.50 -16.56 31.66
C GLY A 704 2.11 -16.45 33.07
N SER A 705 1.51 -15.61 33.90
CA SER A 705 2.00 -15.27 35.24
C SER A 705 1.87 -16.45 36.19
N ARG A 706 0.85 -17.28 36.07
CA ARG A 706 0.57 -18.44 36.93
C ARG A 706 1.18 -19.72 36.39
N THR A 707 0.98 -20.01 35.12
CA THR A 707 1.41 -21.25 34.48
C THR A 707 2.87 -21.21 34.04
N GLY A 708 3.43 -20.02 33.86
CA GLY A 708 4.76 -19.84 33.27
C GLY A 708 4.83 -20.17 31.78
N ARG A 709 3.71 -20.54 31.14
CA ARG A 709 3.65 -20.84 29.71
C ARG A 709 4.11 -19.61 28.92
N THR A 710 5.01 -19.81 27.98
CA THR A 710 5.56 -18.75 27.12
C THR A 710 5.19 -19.00 25.67
N PHE A 711 4.95 -17.90 24.95
CA PHE A 711 4.73 -17.89 23.51
C PHE A 711 5.75 -16.94 22.89
N SER A 712 6.55 -17.45 21.98
CA SER A 712 7.63 -16.73 21.30
C SER A 712 7.43 -16.77 19.80
N VAL A 713 8.03 -15.80 19.10
CA VAL A 713 8.11 -15.85 17.65
C VAL A 713 8.85 -17.12 17.20
N GLY A 714 8.29 -17.82 16.21
CA GLY A 714 8.83 -19.09 15.71
C GLY A 714 8.21 -20.35 16.32
N ASP A 715 7.49 -20.24 17.45
CA ASP A 715 6.84 -21.40 18.10
C ASP A 715 5.77 -22.01 17.19
N ALA A 716 5.73 -23.33 17.13
CA ALA A 716 4.66 -24.07 16.47
C ALA A 716 3.44 -24.12 17.39
N VAL A 717 2.27 -23.85 16.85
CA VAL A 717 0.99 -23.86 17.57
C VAL A 717 -0.07 -24.54 16.70
N ARG A 718 -1.02 -25.19 17.35
CA ARG A 718 -2.21 -25.70 16.68
C ARG A 718 -3.41 -24.84 17.05
N VAL A 719 -4.08 -24.31 16.02
CA VAL A 719 -5.11 -23.29 16.19
C VAL A 719 -6.39 -23.63 15.44
N THR A 720 -7.51 -23.20 15.99
CA THR A 720 -8.83 -23.32 15.36
C THR A 720 -9.27 -21.97 14.80
N VAL A 721 -9.82 -21.95 13.61
CA VAL A 721 -10.39 -20.74 12.99
C VAL A 721 -11.67 -20.34 13.72
N ALA A 722 -11.63 -19.26 14.50
CA ALA A 722 -12.72 -18.85 15.35
C ALA A 722 -13.66 -17.83 14.70
N LYS A 723 -13.08 -16.89 13.95
CA LYS A 723 -13.85 -15.81 13.32
C LYS A 723 -13.13 -15.29 12.08
N VAL A 724 -13.93 -14.88 11.09
CA VAL A 724 -13.44 -14.22 9.88
C VAL A 724 -14.16 -12.88 9.72
N ASP A 725 -13.39 -11.81 9.46
CA ASP A 725 -13.88 -10.45 9.26
C ASP A 725 -13.51 -9.98 7.84
N PHE A 726 -14.48 -10.04 6.93
CA PHE A 726 -14.29 -9.61 5.54
C PHE A 726 -14.08 -8.10 5.37
N GLN A 727 -14.60 -7.28 6.28
CA GLN A 727 -14.44 -5.83 6.18
C GLN A 727 -13.03 -5.39 6.55
N ARG A 728 -12.38 -6.13 7.44
CA ARG A 728 -11.02 -5.86 7.90
C ARG A 728 -9.97 -6.78 7.29
N LEU A 729 -10.40 -7.74 6.48
CA LEU A 729 -9.57 -8.81 5.93
C LEU A 729 -8.73 -9.50 7.02
N ARG A 730 -9.38 -9.93 8.10
CA ARG A 730 -8.72 -10.52 9.29
C ARG A 730 -9.38 -11.82 9.71
N CYS A 731 -8.53 -12.70 10.24
CA CYS A 731 -8.96 -13.95 10.86
C CYS A 731 -8.56 -13.94 12.34
N ASP A 732 -9.49 -14.33 13.21
CA ASP A 732 -9.21 -14.56 14.63
C ASP A 732 -9.13 -16.07 14.84
N PHE A 733 -8.06 -16.48 15.51
CA PHE A 733 -7.80 -17.87 15.88
C PHE A 733 -7.91 -18.06 17.38
N VAL A 734 -8.07 -19.32 17.80
CA VAL A 734 -7.97 -19.76 19.19
C VAL A 734 -7.05 -20.97 19.26
N LEU A 735 -6.35 -21.13 20.35
CA LEU A 735 -5.56 -22.37 20.58
C LEU A 735 -6.51 -23.57 20.64
N GLU A 736 -6.15 -24.68 20.01
CA GLU A 736 -7.00 -25.89 19.97
C GLU A 736 -7.36 -26.39 21.37
N GLU A 737 -6.42 -26.34 22.32
CA GLU A 737 -6.62 -26.71 23.72
C GLU A 737 -7.72 -25.88 24.42
N GLU A 738 -7.93 -24.64 23.99
CA GLU A 738 -8.94 -23.73 24.53
C GLU A 738 -10.27 -23.78 23.72
N ALA A 739 -10.23 -24.20 22.46
CA ALA A 739 -11.42 -24.33 21.62
C ALA A 739 -12.44 -25.33 22.17
N GLY A 740 -11.97 -26.41 22.79
CA GLY A 740 -12.80 -27.40 23.50
C GLY A 740 -13.59 -26.80 24.66
N GLN A 741 -13.02 -25.86 25.39
CA GLN A 741 -13.65 -25.21 26.54
C GLN A 741 -14.72 -24.19 26.13
N LEU A 742 -14.52 -23.46 25.04
CA LEU A 742 -15.50 -22.50 24.48
C LEU A 742 -16.74 -23.20 23.95
N SER A 743 -16.63 -24.44 23.46
CA SER A 743 -17.77 -25.25 23.01
C SER A 743 -18.62 -25.77 24.14
N GLU A 744 -18.06 -26.01 25.33
CA GLU A 744 -18.80 -26.45 26.54
C GLU A 744 -19.57 -25.29 27.21
N GLU A 745 -19.06 -24.07 27.23
CA GLU A 745 -19.75 -22.90 27.79
C GLU A 745 -20.99 -22.47 26.98
N LYS A 746 -21.07 -22.81 25.71
CA LYS A 746 -22.26 -22.54 24.84
C LYS A 746 -23.40 -23.57 24.95
N ARG A 747 -23.21 -24.66 25.71
CA ARG A 747 -24.32 -25.57 25.99
C ARG A 747 -25.26 -24.93 27.03
N PRO A 748 -26.54 -24.66 26.74
CA PRO A 748 -27.48 -24.11 27.73
C PRO A 748 -27.61 -25.11 28.89
N SER A 749 -27.26 -24.66 30.11
CA SER A 749 -27.46 -25.44 31.32
C SER A 749 -28.90 -25.85 31.41
N GLY A 750 -29.18 -27.12 31.09
CA GLY A 750 -30.50 -27.73 31.25
C GLY A 750 -30.92 -27.58 32.70
N ARG A 751 -31.98 -26.83 32.92
CA ARG A 751 -32.69 -26.71 34.22
C ARG A 751 -32.91 -28.08 34.79
N ARG A 752 -32.13 -28.48 35.80
CA ARG A 752 -32.49 -29.59 36.71
C ARG A 752 -33.79 -29.23 37.40
N ARG A 753 -34.90 -29.83 36.96
CA ARG A 753 -36.13 -29.86 37.71
C ARG A 753 -35.89 -30.68 38.96
N SER A 754 -35.93 -30.03 40.14
CA SER A 754 -35.98 -30.65 41.46
C SER A 754 -37.29 -31.44 41.57
N GLY A 755 -37.19 -32.74 41.48
CA GLY A 755 -38.31 -33.66 41.81
C GLY A 755 -38.56 -33.67 43.31
N ARG A 756 -39.73 -33.23 43.72
CA ARG A 756 -40.33 -33.28 45.04
C ARG A 756 -40.52 -34.76 45.42
N ARG A 757 -39.89 -35.19 46.51
CA ARG A 757 -40.14 -36.49 47.18
C ARG A 757 -41.48 -36.41 47.87
N GLU A 758 -42.47 -37.23 47.49
CA GLU A 758 -43.60 -37.62 48.30
C GLU A 758 -43.34 -39.04 48.84
N LYS A 759 -43.41 -39.14 50.17
CA LYS A 759 -43.47 -40.39 50.94
C LYS A 759 -44.92 -40.91 50.98
N GLN A 760 -45.10 -42.20 50.71
CA GLN A 760 -46.16 -43.10 51.25
C GLN A 760 -46.01 -44.40 50.45
N GLY A 761 -46.05 -45.59 50.94
CA GLY A 761 -46.50 -46.23 52.13
C GLY A 761 -46.56 -47.73 51.77
N ARG A 762 -46.17 -48.58 52.69
CA ARG A 762 -46.15 -50.04 52.61
C ARG A 762 -47.39 -50.68 52.05
N ALA A 763 -47.30 -51.78 51.29
CA ALA A 763 -47.97 -53.06 51.53
C ALA A 763 -47.50 -54.16 50.54
N SER A 764 -46.95 -55.22 51.13
CA SER A 764 -47.08 -56.66 50.91
C SER A 764 -47.24 -57.25 49.50
N SER A 765 -46.42 -58.20 49.24
CA SER A 765 -46.53 -59.34 48.30
C SER A 765 -47.81 -60.18 48.54
N PRO A 766 -48.15 -61.23 47.73
CA PRO A 766 -47.30 -62.17 47.01
C PRO A 766 -47.87 -62.72 45.65
N ASP A 767 -47.07 -63.52 45.00
CA ASP A 767 -47.27 -64.75 44.22
C ASP A 767 -47.88 -64.77 42.82
N GLU A 768 -47.17 -65.56 42.03
CA GLU A 768 -47.55 -66.54 40.99
C GLU A 768 -47.95 -66.04 39.58
N GLY A 769 -47.13 -66.62 38.63
CA GLY A 769 -47.55 -66.81 37.23
C GLY A 769 -46.40 -66.60 36.27
#